data_477c35e95b4127440e8ab0ca1b171577
#
_entry.id   477c35e95b4127440e8ab0ca1b171577
#
_cell.length_a   1.000
_cell.length_b   1.000
_cell.length_c   1.000
_cell.angle_alpha   90.00
_cell.angle_beta   90.00
_cell.angle_gamma   90.00
#
_symmetry.space_group_name_H-M   'P 1'
#
loop_
_entity.id
_entity.type
_entity.pdbx_description
1 polymer ?
#
loop_
_entity_poly.entity_id
_entity_poly.type
_entity_poly.pdbx_seq_one_letter_code
_entity_poly.pdbx_strand_id
1 'polypeptide(L)'
;MSSMGDSASHSHLTGLNTNQLEATSHFEGPLLVLAGAGSGKTRVLTARVCHLIQEFGISPKKILTVTFTNKAAGEMRERITKLLGSEPIGMWVGTFHAMGARLLRRHADRLGWDRSFSIFDSDQSLRLIKSVQEELGLDLKRWNPKAIRAEISNSKNRLEDDKMFQQKDQGNSELFIQTVGQVFSAYQRALQAQNAFDFDDLLMKPVELLQSHRDLLEHYRGHFSFILVDEYQDTNRAQFRFVELLARAHGNLMVVGDPDQSIYAWRGADVRNILDFETAFPSARVVPLEINYRSRESILSAANAVIDENVNRPKKILRANRKGGDKITLVETSNEKDEARWIVGEIQDQIQNTQDLSIDDCAVLYRTNAQARALEDAFLRARVPYQVVGGVRFYQRREIQDVLAYLRLISNPKDRTAFDRIVNYPRRGIGPTTRQHLKRWAMDQGVTMLEAARRADEVPDIRTAGVRGLKQFADLMSRLSMRANQVTIGEMLEGLVEDIDLIKNLNNEGPDGEDRARNVIELIAGTLDFDATLAQTIEPDEIDTFTELDLFLQEVALIADLDNLDPGSETVTLMTLHNAKGLEFGLVFIAGLEEGLFPLSRAYDEADALEEERRLLYVGITRAEDKLFMSWARQRRRAGDFTYGSLSSFISAIPDKLLEYRKSNWLSPGPYSKPIAMQNRGYKISHEQDEAFDMNQDSPGFVLGERVMHHTFGSGAVMEISGFGRDMKVKVRFDDVGEKNLLLRYAGLEKDWP
;
A
#
# COMPACT_ATOMS: atom_id res chain seq x y z
N MET A 1 -54.05 5.71 -21.28
CA MET A 1 -53.25 5.25 -20.16
C MET A 1 -52.20 4.26 -20.67
N SER A 2 -51.08 4.75 -21.11
CA SER A 2 -49.87 3.94 -21.37
C SER A 2 -48.82 4.91 -21.92
N SER A 3 -47.87 5.35 -21.10
CA SER A 3 -46.59 5.92 -21.49
C SER A 3 -45.79 6.46 -20.30
N MET A 4 -45.88 5.84 -19.13
CA MET A 4 -45.06 6.21 -17.97
C MET A 4 -44.14 5.07 -17.47
N GLY A 5 -43.94 3.97 -18.25
CA GLY A 5 -43.16 2.79 -17.85
C GLY A 5 -41.74 2.71 -18.43
N ASP A 6 -41.41 3.45 -19.48
CA ASP A 6 -40.19 3.21 -20.27
C ASP A 6 -38.99 4.12 -19.96
N SER A 7 -39.16 5.18 -19.17
CA SER A 7 -38.06 6.12 -18.90
C SER A 7 -37.19 5.78 -17.72
N ALA A 8 -37.57 4.83 -16.87
CA ALA A 8 -36.78 4.43 -15.69
C ALA A 8 -35.87 3.23 -15.96
N SER A 9 -36.08 2.44 -17.01
CA SER A 9 -35.39 1.17 -17.25
C SER A 9 -33.96 1.29 -17.80
N HIS A 10 -33.54 2.46 -18.30
CA HIS A 10 -32.21 2.61 -18.93
C HIS A 10 -31.35 3.75 -18.36
N SER A 11 -31.60 4.17 -17.12
CA SER A 11 -30.85 5.28 -16.48
C SER A 11 -29.36 5.04 -16.43
N HIS A 12 -28.90 3.79 -16.31
CA HIS A 12 -27.50 3.39 -16.27
C HIS A 12 -26.76 3.55 -17.61
N LEU A 13 -27.47 3.65 -18.75
CA LEU A 13 -26.91 3.87 -20.08
C LEU A 13 -26.85 5.36 -20.46
N THR A 14 -27.52 6.22 -19.70
CA THR A 14 -27.64 7.64 -20.02
C THR A 14 -26.29 8.35 -19.97
N GLY A 15 -25.94 9.08 -21.03
CA GLY A 15 -24.71 9.86 -21.13
C GLY A 15 -23.45 9.03 -21.35
N LEU A 16 -23.55 7.76 -21.72
CA LEU A 16 -22.42 6.97 -22.21
C LEU A 16 -22.13 7.33 -23.67
N ASN A 17 -20.84 7.44 -24.02
CA ASN A 17 -20.44 7.54 -25.42
C ASN A 17 -20.51 6.17 -26.12
N THR A 18 -20.31 6.14 -27.44
CA THR A 18 -20.44 4.92 -28.26
C THR A 18 -19.58 3.76 -27.73
N ASN A 19 -18.29 4.00 -27.42
CA ASN A 19 -17.41 2.94 -26.93
C ASN A 19 -17.76 2.50 -25.50
N GLN A 20 -18.15 3.44 -24.65
CA GLN A 20 -18.64 3.14 -23.30
C GLN A 20 -19.93 2.30 -23.37
N LEU A 21 -20.84 2.65 -24.28
CA LEU A 21 -22.08 1.89 -24.51
C LEU A 21 -21.77 0.49 -25.05
N GLU A 22 -20.86 0.36 -26.04
CA GLU A 22 -20.43 -0.94 -26.56
C GLU A 22 -19.88 -1.83 -25.42
N ALA A 23 -18.96 -1.30 -24.61
CA ALA A 23 -18.39 -2.05 -23.48
C ALA A 23 -19.42 -2.43 -22.41
N THR A 24 -20.43 -1.56 -22.17
CA THR A 24 -21.51 -1.81 -21.21
C THR A 24 -22.47 -2.88 -21.71
N SER A 25 -22.82 -2.85 -23.00
CA SER A 25 -23.85 -3.74 -23.60
C SER A 25 -23.30 -5.09 -24.05
N HIS A 26 -21.96 -5.29 -24.06
CA HIS A 26 -21.36 -6.57 -24.43
C HIS A 26 -21.81 -7.66 -23.44
N PHE A 27 -22.49 -8.73 -23.90
CA PHE A 27 -23.09 -9.73 -23.01
C PHE A 27 -22.11 -10.84 -22.65
N GLU A 28 -21.76 -11.70 -23.57
CA GLU A 28 -20.96 -12.91 -23.32
C GLU A 28 -19.57 -12.82 -23.93
N GLY A 29 -18.65 -13.55 -23.32
CA GLY A 29 -17.27 -13.66 -23.74
C GLY A 29 -16.31 -12.67 -23.06
N PRO A 30 -15.02 -12.84 -23.26
CA PRO A 30 -14.01 -12.01 -22.63
C PRO A 30 -13.96 -10.61 -23.30
N LEU A 31 -13.89 -9.60 -22.45
CA LEU A 31 -13.89 -8.19 -22.84
C LEU A 31 -12.72 -7.46 -22.18
N LEU A 32 -11.86 -6.89 -22.99
CA LEU A 32 -10.80 -5.97 -22.55
C LEU A 32 -11.21 -4.53 -22.83
N VAL A 33 -11.31 -3.71 -21.81
CA VAL A 33 -11.53 -2.26 -21.95
C VAL A 33 -10.21 -1.55 -21.69
N LEU A 34 -9.57 -1.09 -22.78
CA LEU A 34 -8.36 -0.27 -22.71
C LEU A 34 -8.74 1.18 -22.48
N ALA A 35 -8.71 1.61 -21.24
CA ALA A 35 -9.30 2.87 -20.82
C ALA A 35 -8.23 3.81 -20.27
N GLY A 36 -8.01 4.95 -20.91
CA GLY A 36 -7.07 5.96 -20.43
C GLY A 36 -7.50 6.66 -19.14
N ALA A 37 -6.62 7.52 -18.62
CA ALA A 37 -6.94 8.35 -17.47
C ALA A 37 -8.21 9.19 -17.73
N GLY A 38 -9.11 9.32 -16.74
CA GLY A 38 -10.31 10.16 -16.85
C GLY A 38 -11.31 9.77 -17.94
N SER A 39 -11.23 8.54 -18.51
CA SER A 39 -12.11 8.07 -19.58
C SER A 39 -13.41 7.40 -19.09
N GLY A 40 -13.61 7.33 -17.76
CA GLY A 40 -14.81 6.76 -17.16
C GLY A 40 -14.75 5.24 -16.96
N LYS A 41 -13.58 4.65 -16.69
CA LYS A 41 -13.38 3.22 -16.35
C LYS A 41 -14.44 2.68 -15.41
N THR A 42 -14.49 3.22 -14.20
CA THR A 42 -15.42 2.79 -13.15
C THR A 42 -16.89 3.01 -13.53
N ARG A 43 -17.17 4.07 -14.32
CA ARG A 43 -18.53 4.32 -14.84
C ARG A 43 -19.00 3.19 -15.77
N VAL A 44 -18.17 2.78 -16.72
CA VAL A 44 -18.48 1.68 -17.64
C VAL A 44 -18.64 0.36 -16.89
N LEU A 45 -17.76 0.08 -15.93
CA LEU A 45 -17.83 -1.15 -15.13
C LEU A 45 -19.13 -1.19 -14.29
N THR A 46 -19.47 -0.11 -13.58
CA THR A 46 -20.70 -0.05 -12.77
C THR A 46 -21.97 -0.07 -13.64
N ALA A 47 -21.95 0.63 -14.78
CA ALA A 47 -23.07 0.60 -15.73
C ALA A 47 -23.27 -0.82 -16.30
N ARG A 48 -22.20 -1.57 -16.60
CA ARG A 48 -22.31 -2.95 -17.07
C ARG A 48 -22.87 -3.88 -16.00
N VAL A 49 -22.49 -3.74 -14.73
CA VAL A 49 -23.09 -4.51 -13.64
C VAL A 49 -24.61 -4.28 -13.60
N CYS A 50 -25.04 -3.02 -13.65
CA CYS A 50 -26.46 -2.68 -13.66
C CYS A 50 -27.17 -3.23 -14.91
N HIS A 51 -26.52 -3.18 -16.07
CA HIS A 51 -27.05 -3.71 -17.32
C HIS A 51 -27.24 -5.24 -17.26
N LEU A 52 -26.27 -5.97 -16.72
CA LEU A 52 -26.37 -7.42 -16.50
C LEU A 52 -27.56 -7.79 -15.60
N ILE A 53 -27.80 -7.00 -14.54
CA ILE A 53 -28.88 -7.26 -13.59
C ILE A 53 -30.24 -6.87 -14.19
N GLN A 54 -30.37 -5.67 -14.75
CA GLN A 54 -31.66 -5.11 -15.19
C GLN A 54 -32.15 -5.66 -16.53
N GLU A 55 -31.22 -5.79 -17.52
CA GLU A 55 -31.62 -6.20 -18.87
C GLU A 55 -31.53 -7.72 -19.07
N PHE A 56 -30.48 -8.35 -18.52
CA PHE A 56 -30.30 -9.79 -18.69
C PHE A 56 -30.81 -10.63 -17.51
N GLY A 57 -31.32 -9.99 -16.45
CA GLY A 57 -31.88 -10.68 -15.30
C GLY A 57 -30.87 -11.51 -14.52
N ILE A 58 -29.58 -11.17 -14.62
CA ILE A 58 -28.54 -11.89 -13.90
C ILE A 58 -28.64 -11.58 -12.40
N SER A 59 -28.74 -12.61 -11.58
CA SER A 59 -28.76 -12.44 -10.13
C SER A 59 -27.47 -11.77 -9.65
N PRO A 60 -27.53 -10.76 -8.76
CA PRO A 60 -26.35 -10.15 -8.17
C PRO A 60 -25.35 -11.17 -7.59
N LYS A 61 -25.82 -12.24 -6.96
CA LYS A 61 -25.01 -13.33 -6.41
C LYS A 61 -24.08 -14.01 -7.43
N LYS A 62 -24.41 -13.95 -8.72
CA LYS A 62 -23.63 -14.54 -9.82
C LYS A 62 -22.59 -13.59 -10.41
N ILE A 63 -22.44 -12.40 -9.83
CA ILE A 63 -21.50 -11.38 -10.30
C ILE A 63 -20.38 -11.20 -9.26
N LEU A 64 -19.12 -11.37 -9.71
CA LEU A 64 -17.93 -11.04 -8.95
C LEU A 64 -17.31 -9.78 -9.54
N THR A 65 -17.13 -8.74 -8.71
CA THR A 65 -16.49 -7.49 -9.13
C THR A 65 -15.30 -7.21 -8.21
N VAL A 66 -14.13 -7.09 -8.81
CA VAL A 66 -12.86 -6.95 -8.07
C VAL A 66 -12.18 -5.64 -8.46
N THR A 67 -11.68 -4.92 -7.47
CA THR A 67 -10.87 -3.71 -7.64
C THR A 67 -9.63 -3.74 -6.75
N PHE A 68 -8.80 -2.69 -6.80
CA PHE A 68 -7.51 -2.68 -6.13
C PHE A 68 -7.58 -2.17 -4.68
N THR A 69 -8.45 -1.21 -4.36
CA THR A 69 -8.56 -0.60 -3.03
C THR A 69 -9.95 -0.74 -2.42
N ASN A 70 -10.04 -0.77 -1.08
CA ASN A 70 -11.32 -0.82 -0.38
C ASN A 70 -12.17 0.43 -0.66
N LYS A 71 -11.55 1.61 -0.74
CA LYS A 71 -12.23 2.84 -1.14
C LYS A 71 -12.91 2.70 -2.51
N ALA A 72 -12.18 2.22 -3.52
CA ALA A 72 -12.74 2.00 -4.86
C ALA A 72 -13.88 0.95 -4.83
N ALA A 73 -13.76 -0.08 -3.99
CA ALA A 73 -14.84 -1.08 -3.81
C ALA A 73 -16.08 -0.46 -3.16
N GLY A 74 -15.91 0.38 -2.14
CA GLY A 74 -17.00 1.14 -1.51
C GLY A 74 -17.70 2.08 -2.47
N GLU A 75 -16.95 2.93 -3.17
CA GLU A 75 -17.50 3.84 -4.20
C GLU A 75 -18.24 3.08 -5.33
N MET A 76 -17.68 1.94 -5.74
CA MET A 76 -18.30 1.10 -6.76
C MET A 76 -19.64 0.55 -6.28
N ARG A 77 -19.72 0.04 -5.05
CA ARG A 77 -20.96 -0.46 -4.43
C ARG A 77 -22.00 0.65 -4.34
N GLU A 78 -21.60 1.82 -3.84
CA GLU A 78 -22.50 2.98 -3.73
C GLU A 78 -23.07 3.40 -5.10
N ARG A 79 -22.21 3.49 -6.13
CA ARG A 79 -22.64 3.82 -7.50
C ARG A 79 -23.60 2.79 -8.08
N ILE A 80 -23.32 1.49 -7.89
CA ILE A 80 -24.20 0.41 -8.33
C ILE A 80 -25.56 0.51 -7.61
N THR A 81 -25.55 0.67 -6.28
CA THR A 81 -26.76 0.84 -5.47
C THR A 81 -27.60 2.03 -5.94
N LYS A 82 -26.96 3.18 -6.21
CA LYS A 82 -27.64 4.38 -6.72
C LYS A 82 -28.26 4.15 -8.10
N LEU A 83 -27.57 3.45 -9.00
CA LEU A 83 -28.06 3.16 -10.36
C LEU A 83 -29.17 2.11 -10.36
N LEU A 84 -29.13 1.13 -9.48
CA LEU A 84 -30.18 0.11 -9.35
C LEU A 84 -31.37 0.58 -8.53
N GLY A 85 -31.22 1.63 -7.72
CA GLY A 85 -32.22 2.09 -6.75
C GLY A 85 -32.38 1.19 -5.52
N SER A 86 -31.58 0.14 -5.40
CA SER A 86 -31.56 -0.78 -4.27
C SER A 86 -30.19 -1.46 -4.15
N GLU A 87 -29.84 -1.90 -2.97
CA GLU A 87 -28.58 -2.61 -2.75
C GLU A 87 -28.57 -3.98 -3.45
N PRO A 88 -27.47 -4.35 -4.18
CA PRO A 88 -27.35 -5.64 -4.85
C PRO A 88 -26.96 -6.74 -3.86
N ILE A 89 -27.92 -7.22 -3.08
CA ILE A 89 -27.71 -8.22 -2.01
C ILE A 89 -27.04 -9.47 -2.56
N GLY A 90 -25.97 -9.90 -1.89
CA GLY A 90 -25.21 -11.11 -2.22
C GLY A 90 -24.22 -10.97 -3.36
N MET A 91 -24.07 -9.80 -3.96
CA MET A 91 -23.03 -9.53 -4.94
C MET A 91 -21.64 -9.47 -4.26
N TRP A 92 -20.65 -10.08 -4.89
CA TRP A 92 -19.29 -9.99 -4.39
C TRP A 92 -18.58 -8.77 -5.00
N VAL A 93 -18.43 -7.69 -4.21
CA VAL A 93 -17.70 -6.47 -4.58
C VAL A 93 -16.63 -6.23 -3.54
N GLY A 94 -15.36 -6.18 -3.94
CA GLY A 94 -14.26 -5.95 -3.01
C GLY A 94 -12.89 -5.99 -3.67
N THR A 95 -11.84 -6.02 -2.84
CA THR A 95 -10.46 -6.19 -3.30
C THR A 95 -10.13 -7.68 -3.50
N PHE A 96 -9.07 -7.98 -4.26
CA PHE A 96 -8.56 -9.36 -4.37
C PHE A 96 -8.30 -9.99 -2.99
N HIS A 97 -7.70 -9.24 -2.06
CA HIS A 97 -7.43 -9.71 -0.71
C HIS A 97 -8.73 -10.02 0.06
N ALA A 98 -9.74 -9.16 -0.07
CA ALA A 98 -11.05 -9.40 0.54
C ALA A 98 -11.72 -10.66 -0.01
N MET A 99 -11.67 -10.86 -1.32
CA MET A 99 -12.21 -12.07 -1.97
C MET A 99 -11.44 -13.32 -1.54
N GLY A 100 -10.12 -13.24 -1.48
CA GLY A 100 -9.26 -14.33 -1.01
C GLY A 100 -9.53 -14.67 0.45
N ALA A 101 -9.60 -13.66 1.33
CA ALA A 101 -9.94 -13.85 2.74
C ALA A 101 -11.32 -14.49 2.92
N ARG A 102 -12.34 -14.01 2.18
CA ARG A 102 -13.70 -14.57 2.21
C ARG A 102 -13.74 -16.03 1.77
N LEU A 103 -12.96 -16.39 0.74
CA LEU A 103 -12.86 -17.77 0.28
C LEU A 103 -12.13 -18.66 1.29
N LEU A 104 -11.03 -18.16 1.88
CA LEU A 104 -10.27 -18.89 2.91
C LEU A 104 -11.10 -19.05 4.20
N ARG A 105 -11.87 -18.06 4.64
CA ARG A 105 -12.77 -18.19 5.79
C ARG A 105 -13.75 -19.37 5.63
N ARG A 106 -14.17 -19.66 4.41
CA ARG A 106 -15.08 -20.77 4.13
C ARG A 106 -14.38 -22.14 4.03
N HIS A 107 -13.12 -22.17 3.58
CA HIS A 107 -12.47 -23.41 3.14
C HIS A 107 -11.03 -23.58 3.62
N ALA A 108 -10.53 -22.81 4.59
CA ALA A 108 -9.15 -22.92 5.10
C ALA A 108 -8.85 -24.30 5.69
N ASP A 109 -9.87 -24.99 6.20
CA ASP A 109 -9.78 -26.36 6.70
C ASP A 109 -9.26 -27.34 5.64
N ARG A 110 -9.56 -27.12 4.36
CA ARG A 110 -9.04 -27.91 3.23
C ARG A 110 -7.53 -27.73 3.03
N LEU A 111 -6.95 -26.65 3.55
CA LEU A 111 -5.51 -26.36 3.49
C LEU A 111 -4.80 -26.62 4.83
N GLY A 112 -5.51 -27.08 5.86
CA GLY A 112 -4.97 -27.38 7.19
C GLY A 112 -4.88 -26.16 8.12
N TRP A 113 -5.68 -25.12 7.91
CA TRP A 113 -5.87 -24.00 8.81
C TRP A 113 -7.28 -24.02 9.41
N ASP A 114 -7.43 -23.48 10.61
CA ASP A 114 -8.77 -23.25 11.16
C ASP A 114 -9.38 -22.00 10.47
N ARG A 115 -10.70 -21.95 10.34
CA ARG A 115 -11.42 -20.86 9.69
C ARG A 115 -11.27 -19.52 10.44
N SER A 116 -11.05 -19.56 11.76
CA SER A 116 -10.78 -18.40 12.63
C SER A 116 -9.31 -17.94 12.59
N PHE A 117 -8.67 -17.93 11.43
CA PHE A 117 -7.28 -17.53 11.30
C PHE A 117 -7.07 -16.02 11.50
N SER A 118 -5.90 -15.64 12.00
CA SER A 118 -5.45 -14.24 12.04
C SER A 118 -4.88 -13.81 10.68
N ILE A 119 -5.07 -12.54 10.32
CA ILE A 119 -4.41 -11.93 9.17
C ILE A 119 -3.27 -11.05 9.71
N PHE A 120 -2.04 -11.39 9.34
CA PHE A 120 -0.85 -10.65 9.78
C PHE A 120 -0.52 -9.51 8.83
N ASP A 121 -0.43 -8.31 9.37
CA ASP A 121 0.08 -7.15 8.64
C ASP A 121 1.60 -7.23 8.41
N SER A 122 2.14 -6.19 7.74
CA SER A 122 3.57 -6.10 7.43
C SER A 122 4.48 -6.11 8.66
N ASP A 123 4.07 -5.48 9.75
CA ASP A 123 4.86 -5.41 10.98
C ASP A 123 4.83 -6.73 11.75
N GLN A 124 3.69 -7.39 11.77
CA GLN A 124 3.50 -8.69 12.41
C GLN A 124 4.29 -9.76 11.65
N SER A 125 4.22 -9.75 10.32
CA SER A 125 5.01 -10.61 9.44
C SER A 125 6.51 -10.40 9.67
N LEU A 126 6.96 -9.14 9.76
CA LEU A 126 8.37 -8.83 10.04
C LEU A 126 8.81 -9.29 11.43
N ARG A 127 7.96 -9.15 12.45
CA ARG A 127 8.26 -9.66 13.82
C ARG A 127 8.37 -11.18 13.83
N LEU A 128 7.48 -11.87 13.10
CA LEU A 128 7.54 -13.33 13.02
C LEU A 128 8.81 -13.79 12.28
N ILE A 129 9.19 -13.13 11.19
CA ILE A 129 10.46 -13.41 10.47
C ILE A 129 11.66 -13.22 11.40
N LYS A 130 11.71 -12.13 12.18
CA LYS A 130 12.79 -11.92 13.17
C LYS A 130 12.85 -13.06 14.21
N SER A 131 11.69 -13.47 14.74
CA SER A 131 11.64 -14.59 15.70
C SER A 131 12.13 -15.90 15.07
N VAL A 132 11.75 -16.16 13.84
CA VAL A 132 12.22 -17.34 13.07
C VAL A 132 13.73 -17.29 12.82
N GLN A 133 14.27 -16.12 12.46
CA GLN A 133 15.72 -15.96 12.29
C GLN A 133 16.49 -16.20 13.59
N GLU A 134 15.99 -15.69 14.72
CA GLU A 134 16.57 -15.93 16.06
C GLU A 134 16.53 -17.43 16.43
N GLU A 135 15.43 -18.13 16.13
CA GLU A 135 15.27 -19.58 16.35
C GLU A 135 16.24 -20.41 15.48
N LEU A 136 16.54 -19.93 14.27
CA LEU A 136 17.52 -20.53 13.36
C LEU A 136 18.98 -20.13 13.67
N GLY A 137 19.21 -19.29 14.68
CA GLY A 137 20.55 -18.80 15.05
C GLY A 137 21.17 -17.85 14.02
N LEU A 138 20.35 -17.16 13.22
CA LEU A 138 20.80 -16.23 12.18
C LEU A 138 21.01 -14.82 12.76
N ASP A 139 22.15 -14.20 12.43
CA ASP A 139 22.45 -12.82 12.82
C ASP A 139 21.58 -11.83 12.03
N LEU A 140 20.72 -11.08 12.72
CA LEU A 140 19.82 -10.09 12.12
C LEU A 140 20.54 -8.91 11.46
N LYS A 141 21.79 -8.62 11.86
CA LYS A 141 22.61 -7.56 11.23
C LYS A 141 23.16 -8.02 9.88
N ARG A 142 23.55 -9.29 9.78
CA ARG A 142 24.03 -9.90 8.55
C ARG A 142 22.89 -10.19 7.57
N TRP A 143 21.76 -10.67 8.08
CA TRP A 143 20.61 -11.11 7.33
C TRP A 143 19.43 -10.18 7.60
N ASN A 144 19.30 -9.10 6.84
CA ASN A 144 18.28 -8.09 7.07
C ASN A 144 16.86 -8.70 6.97
N PRO A 145 16.06 -8.68 8.05
CA PRO A 145 14.72 -9.27 8.06
C PRO A 145 13.78 -8.65 7.02
N LYS A 146 13.95 -7.35 6.70
CA LYS A 146 13.13 -6.66 5.68
C LYS A 146 13.44 -7.19 4.29
N ALA A 147 14.72 -7.42 3.96
CA ALA A 147 15.13 -7.98 2.66
C ALA A 147 14.63 -9.41 2.50
N ILE A 148 14.73 -10.24 3.53
CA ILE A 148 14.20 -11.60 3.53
C ILE A 148 12.67 -11.59 3.33
N ARG A 149 11.95 -10.70 4.05
CA ARG A 149 10.51 -10.55 3.89
C ARG A 149 10.14 -10.15 2.45
N ALA A 150 10.87 -9.21 1.87
CA ALA A 150 10.62 -8.76 0.50
C ALA A 150 10.77 -9.92 -0.51
N GLU A 151 11.81 -10.77 -0.37
CA GLU A 151 11.98 -11.90 -1.27
C GLU A 151 10.93 -12.99 -1.08
N ILE A 152 10.50 -13.27 0.17
CA ILE A 152 9.37 -14.16 0.46
C ILE A 152 8.08 -13.64 -0.18
N SER A 153 7.79 -12.34 -0.03
CA SER A 153 6.63 -11.68 -0.63
C SER A 153 6.65 -11.79 -2.15
N ASN A 154 7.80 -11.49 -2.78
CA ASN A 154 7.98 -11.62 -4.23
C ASN A 154 7.71 -13.05 -4.71
N SER A 155 8.18 -14.05 -3.97
CA SER A 155 7.96 -15.47 -4.31
C SER A 155 6.49 -15.85 -4.24
N LYS A 156 5.80 -15.48 -3.15
CA LYS A 156 4.35 -15.71 -3.00
C LYS A 156 3.55 -15.05 -4.12
N ASN A 157 3.89 -13.80 -4.48
CA ASN A 157 3.23 -13.09 -5.59
C ASN A 157 3.45 -13.74 -6.96
N ARG A 158 4.57 -14.48 -7.14
CA ARG A 158 4.84 -15.35 -8.30
C ARG A 158 4.20 -16.73 -8.21
N LEU A 159 3.45 -17.03 -7.12
CA LEU A 159 2.90 -18.37 -6.82
C LEU A 159 3.99 -19.43 -6.58
N GLU A 160 5.11 -19.02 -6.05
CA GLU A 160 6.20 -19.92 -5.64
C GLU A 160 6.12 -20.14 -4.13
N ASP A 161 5.76 -21.37 -3.72
CA ASP A 161 5.77 -21.75 -2.31
C ASP A 161 7.22 -22.00 -1.81
N ASP A 162 7.36 -22.23 -0.52
CA ASP A 162 8.66 -22.45 0.11
C ASP A 162 9.40 -23.68 -0.47
N LYS A 163 8.67 -24.72 -0.90
CA LYS A 163 9.25 -25.91 -1.50
C LYS A 163 9.73 -25.64 -2.93
N MET A 164 8.94 -24.92 -3.72
CA MET A 164 9.32 -24.50 -5.08
C MET A 164 10.53 -23.57 -5.04
N PHE A 165 10.56 -22.66 -4.07
CA PHE A 165 11.69 -21.75 -3.86
C PHE A 165 12.97 -22.54 -3.57
N GLN A 166 12.94 -23.50 -2.64
CA GLN A 166 14.09 -24.35 -2.31
C GLN A 166 14.55 -25.23 -3.49
N GLN A 167 13.64 -25.70 -4.33
CA GLN A 167 14.01 -26.50 -5.51
C GLN A 167 14.76 -25.67 -6.55
N LYS A 168 14.38 -24.42 -6.76
CA LYS A 168 15.09 -23.50 -7.65
C LYS A 168 16.49 -23.14 -7.12
N ASP A 169 16.65 -23.11 -5.80
CA ASP A 169 17.87 -22.75 -5.13
C ASP A 169 18.96 -23.84 -5.23
N GLN A 170 18.62 -25.10 -5.48
CA GLN A 170 19.62 -26.22 -5.59
C GLN A 170 20.69 -26.00 -6.67
N GLY A 171 20.56 -24.99 -7.53
CA GLY A 171 21.55 -24.56 -8.54
C GLY A 171 22.19 -23.20 -8.25
N ASN A 172 21.78 -22.47 -7.22
CA ASN A 172 22.24 -21.12 -6.94
C ASN A 172 23.24 -21.12 -5.77
N SER A 173 24.43 -20.58 -5.99
CA SER A 173 25.48 -20.52 -4.98
C SER A 173 25.39 -19.30 -4.05
N GLU A 174 24.36 -18.44 -4.23
CA GLU A 174 24.18 -17.25 -3.40
C GLU A 174 23.67 -17.60 -2.00
N LEU A 175 24.52 -17.39 -1.01
CA LEU A 175 24.21 -17.69 0.40
C LEU A 175 22.96 -16.94 0.91
N PHE A 176 22.66 -15.76 0.35
CA PHE A 176 21.44 -15.01 0.70
C PHE A 176 20.18 -15.79 0.30
N ILE A 177 20.09 -16.28 -0.93
CA ILE A 177 18.94 -17.02 -1.43
C ILE A 177 18.72 -18.30 -0.64
N GLN A 178 19.81 -19.05 -0.32
CA GLN A 178 19.74 -20.23 0.53
C GLN A 178 19.19 -19.91 1.93
N THR A 179 19.65 -18.78 2.52
CA THR A 179 19.14 -18.31 3.82
C THR A 179 17.66 -17.94 3.73
N VAL A 180 17.24 -17.25 2.66
CA VAL A 180 15.82 -16.94 2.42
C VAL A 180 15.01 -18.23 2.36
N GLY A 181 15.44 -19.26 1.63
CA GLY A 181 14.73 -20.55 1.53
C GLY A 181 14.54 -21.23 2.89
N GLN A 182 15.57 -21.21 3.75
CA GLN A 182 15.47 -21.75 5.11
C GLN A 182 14.48 -20.96 5.97
N VAL A 183 14.56 -19.63 5.94
CA VAL A 183 13.65 -18.75 6.69
C VAL A 183 12.23 -18.87 6.16
N PHE A 184 12.03 -18.94 4.84
CA PHE A 184 10.71 -19.06 4.22
C PHE A 184 9.96 -20.29 4.71
N SER A 185 10.60 -21.47 4.68
CA SER A 185 9.97 -22.70 5.17
C SER A 185 9.66 -22.67 6.66
N ALA A 186 10.55 -22.08 7.47
CA ALA A 186 10.31 -21.93 8.90
C ALA A 186 9.22 -20.90 9.18
N TYR A 187 9.19 -19.80 8.45
CA TYR A 187 8.16 -18.77 8.53
C TYR A 187 6.78 -19.30 8.18
N GLN A 188 6.65 -20.06 7.09
CA GLN A 188 5.38 -20.64 6.68
C GLN A 188 4.84 -21.65 7.70
N ARG A 189 5.72 -22.46 8.30
CA ARG A 189 5.33 -23.35 9.42
C ARG A 189 4.91 -22.55 10.66
N ALA A 190 5.59 -21.46 10.95
CA ALA A 190 5.26 -20.60 12.09
C ALA A 190 3.90 -19.88 11.91
N LEU A 191 3.57 -19.45 10.69
CA LEU A 191 2.24 -18.92 10.35
C LEU A 191 1.17 -19.99 10.57
N GLN A 192 1.38 -21.20 10.05
CA GLN A 192 0.43 -22.30 10.23
C GLN A 192 0.24 -22.68 11.71
N ALA A 193 1.33 -22.75 12.48
CA ALA A 193 1.26 -23.07 13.91
C ALA A 193 0.48 -22.01 14.72
N GLN A 194 0.47 -20.75 14.27
CA GLN A 194 -0.28 -19.64 14.86
C GLN A 194 -1.68 -19.47 14.24
N ASN A 195 -2.08 -20.36 13.35
CA ASN A 195 -3.29 -20.24 12.56
C ASN A 195 -3.43 -18.85 11.93
N ALA A 196 -2.42 -18.44 11.18
CA ALA A 196 -2.35 -17.10 10.59
C ALA A 196 -1.98 -17.17 9.10
N PHE A 197 -2.49 -16.22 8.33
CA PHE A 197 -2.04 -15.91 6.97
C PHE A 197 -1.44 -14.51 6.94
N ASP A 198 -0.41 -14.29 6.15
CA ASP A 198 0.01 -12.94 5.80
C ASP A 198 -0.77 -12.40 4.60
N PHE A 199 -0.53 -11.14 4.22
CA PHE A 199 -1.24 -10.52 3.10
C PHE A 199 -1.01 -11.25 1.76
N ASP A 200 0.19 -11.76 1.52
CA ASP A 200 0.51 -12.48 0.29
C ASP A 200 -0.18 -13.85 0.24
N ASP A 201 -0.37 -14.49 1.40
CA ASP A 201 -1.14 -15.74 1.51
C ASP A 201 -2.61 -15.54 1.12
N LEU A 202 -3.20 -14.36 1.38
CA LEU A 202 -4.59 -14.07 0.97
C LEU A 202 -4.78 -14.08 -0.56
N LEU A 203 -3.70 -13.95 -1.32
CA LEU A 203 -3.71 -14.06 -2.77
C LEU A 203 -3.28 -15.45 -3.26
N MET A 204 -2.21 -15.99 -2.68
CA MET A 204 -1.62 -17.26 -3.08
C MET A 204 -2.48 -18.46 -2.68
N LYS A 205 -2.92 -18.52 -1.42
CA LYS A 205 -3.66 -19.68 -0.86
C LYS A 205 -5.03 -19.92 -1.50
N PRO A 206 -5.83 -18.91 -1.90
CA PRO A 206 -7.02 -19.15 -2.73
C PRO A 206 -6.73 -19.83 -4.06
N VAL A 207 -5.61 -19.47 -4.71
CA VAL A 207 -5.20 -20.14 -5.96
C VAL A 207 -4.83 -21.59 -5.70
N GLU A 208 -4.02 -21.85 -4.66
CA GLU A 208 -3.65 -23.20 -4.22
C GLU A 208 -4.91 -24.04 -3.90
N LEU A 209 -5.85 -23.48 -3.16
CA LEU A 209 -7.11 -24.10 -2.79
C LEU A 209 -7.92 -24.52 -4.02
N LEU A 210 -8.12 -23.60 -4.96
CA LEU A 210 -8.91 -23.88 -6.17
C LEU A 210 -8.19 -24.88 -7.13
N GLN A 211 -6.86 -24.86 -7.17
CA GLN A 211 -6.10 -25.82 -7.98
C GLN A 211 -6.08 -27.22 -7.40
N SER A 212 -6.02 -27.33 -6.07
CA SER A 212 -5.94 -28.61 -5.35
C SER A 212 -7.30 -29.28 -5.16
N HIS A 213 -8.41 -28.50 -5.18
CA HIS A 213 -9.76 -28.99 -4.90
C HIS A 213 -10.68 -28.71 -6.08
N ARG A 214 -10.78 -29.67 -7.00
CA ARG A 214 -11.59 -29.54 -8.22
C ARG A 214 -13.08 -29.32 -7.94
N ASP A 215 -13.62 -29.93 -6.88
CA ASP A 215 -14.99 -29.74 -6.43
C ASP A 215 -15.29 -28.28 -6.09
N LEU A 216 -14.38 -27.61 -5.38
CA LEU A 216 -14.52 -26.18 -5.06
C LEU A 216 -14.36 -25.30 -6.31
N LEU A 217 -13.42 -25.61 -7.17
CA LEU A 217 -13.24 -24.87 -8.44
C LEU A 217 -14.51 -24.93 -9.30
N GLU A 218 -15.11 -26.10 -9.48
CA GLU A 218 -16.35 -26.30 -10.25
C GLU A 218 -17.53 -25.56 -9.57
N HIS A 219 -17.59 -25.61 -8.23
CA HIS A 219 -18.62 -24.88 -7.46
C HIS A 219 -18.55 -23.38 -7.74
N TYR A 220 -17.36 -22.74 -7.59
CA TYR A 220 -17.24 -21.30 -7.80
C TYR A 220 -17.34 -20.87 -9.26
N ARG A 221 -16.94 -21.70 -10.22
CA ARG A 221 -17.22 -21.50 -11.65
C ARG A 221 -18.70 -21.48 -11.97
N GLY A 222 -19.47 -22.37 -11.33
CA GLY A 222 -20.94 -22.39 -11.46
C GLY A 222 -21.64 -21.26 -10.70
N HIS A 223 -21.02 -20.79 -9.61
CA HIS A 223 -21.55 -19.69 -8.81
C HIS A 223 -21.37 -18.35 -9.52
N PHE A 224 -20.16 -18.00 -9.97
CA PHE A 224 -19.89 -16.75 -10.66
C PHE A 224 -20.07 -16.93 -12.17
N SER A 225 -21.14 -16.33 -12.72
CA SER A 225 -21.40 -16.34 -14.17
C SER A 225 -20.70 -15.16 -14.88
N PHE A 226 -20.43 -14.07 -14.17
CA PHE A 226 -19.76 -12.88 -14.68
C PHE A 226 -18.69 -12.40 -13.70
N ILE A 227 -17.51 -12.09 -14.22
CA ILE A 227 -16.39 -11.57 -13.45
C ILE A 227 -15.96 -10.25 -14.07
N LEU A 228 -15.86 -9.19 -13.24
CA LEU A 228 -15.42 -7.87 -13.66
C LEU A 228 -14.23 -7.44 -12.80
N VAL A 229 -13.16 -6.97 -13.45
CA VAL A 229 -11.92 -6.57 -12.77
C VAL A 229 -11.56 -5.15 -13.17
N ASP A 230 -11.44 -4.25 -12.20
CA ASP A 230 -10.94 -2.89 -12.38
C ASP A 230 -9.43 -2.83 -12.13
N GLU A 231 -8.76 -1.82 -12.68
CA GLU A 231 -7.32 -1.55 -12.57
C GLU A 231 -6.45 -2.81 -12.89
N TYR A 232 -6.83 -3.54 -13.95
CA TYR A 232 -6.24 -4.83 -14.28
C TYR A 232 -4.74 -4.79 -14.56
N GLN A 233 -4.18 -3.65 -14.99
CA GLN A 233 -2.74 -3.43 -15.19
C GLN A 233 -1.90 -3.53 -13.92
N ASP A 234 -2.53 -3.46 -12.73
CA ASP A 234 -1.84 -3.57 -11.45
C ASP A 234 -1.88 -4.98 -10.86
N THR A 235 -2.46 -5.93 -11.59
CA THR A 235 -2.55 -7.32 -11.10
C THR A 235 -1.21 -8.01 -11.13
N ASN A 236 -0.93 -8.81 -10.08
CA ASN A 236 0.18 -9.73 -10.04
C ASN A 236 -0.21 -11.12 -10.58
N ARG A 237 0.76 -12.03 -10.65
CA ARG A 237 0.53 -13.39 -11.17
C ARG A 237 -0.51 -14.17 -10.37
N ALA A 238 -0.56 -14.02 -9.04
CA ALA A 238 -1.53 -14.72 -8.21
C ALA A 238 -2.96 -14.23 -8.48
N GLN A 239 -3.16 -12.93 -8.60
CA GLN A 239 -4.44 -12.30 -8.93
C GLN A 239 -4.90 -12.67 -10.35
N PHE A 240 -3.99 -12.61 -11.32
CA PHE A 240 -4.27 -13.09 -12.68
C PHE A 240 -4.74 -14.55 -12.67
N ARG A 241 -3.99 -15.42 -12.00
CA ARG A 241 -4.32 -16.86 -11.95
C ARG A 241 -5.64 -17.14 -11.24
N PHE A 242 -5.96 -16.39 -10.19
CA PHE A 242 -7.24 -16.49 -9.50
C PHE A 242 -8.41 -16.20 -10.45
N VAL A 243 -8.35 -15.08 -11.18
CA VAL A 243 -9.37 -14.69 -12.16
C VAL A 243 -9.46 -15.71 -13.30
N GLU A 244 -8.32 -16.14 -13.85
CA GLU A 244 -8.26 -17.11 -14.94
C GLU A 244 -8.90 -18.44 -14.55
N LEU A 245 -8.62 -18.97 -13.35
CA LEU A 245 -9.20 -20.22 -12.86
C LEU A 245 -10.72 -20.15 -12.84
N LEU A 246 -11.30 -19.05 -12.39
CA LEU A 246 -12.74 -18.87 -12.28
C LEU A 246 -13.40 -18.63 -13.64
N ALA A 247 -12.82 -17.72 -14.45
CA ALA A 247 -13.41 -17.30 -15.73
C ALA A 247 -13.27 -18.30 -16.87
N ARG A 248 -12.26 -19.16 -16.85
CA ARG A 248 -11.86 -19.99 -18.00
C ARG A 248 -12.98 -20.91 -18.54
N ALA A 249 -13.93 -21.30 -17.71
CA ALA A 249 -15.00 -22.22 -18.12
C ALA A 249 -16.09 -21.55 -18.95
N HIS A 250 -16.48 -20.33 -18.59
CA HIS A 250 -17.59 -19.59 -19.22
C HIS A 250 -17.13 -18.40 -20.07
N GLY A 251 -15.90 -17.92 -19.90
CA GLY A 251 -15.34 -16.81 -20.68
C GLY A 251 -15.90 -15.42 -20.37
N ASN A 252 -16.90 -15.28 -19.52
CA ASN A 252 -17.57 -13.99 -19.21
C ASN A 252 -16.72 -13.18 -18.24
N LEU A 253 -15.62 -12.66 -18.74
CA LEU A 253 -14.63 -11.87 -18.02
C LEU A 253 -14.49 -10.51 -18.66
N MET A 254 -14.82 -9.45 -17.92
CA MET A 254 -14.49 -8.09 -18.29
C MET A 254 -13.28 -7.62 -17.46
N VAL A 255 -12.26 -7.15 -18.12
CA VAL A 255 -11.15 -6.45 -17.47
C VAL A 255 -11.07 -5.02 -17.97
N VAL A 256 -10.87 -4.08 -17.05
CA VAL A 256 -10.72 -2.66 -17.35
C VAL A 256 -9.38 -2.19 -16.81
N GLY A 257 -8.62 -1.49 -17.62
CA GLY A 257 -7.32 -1.00 -17.19
C GLY A 257 -6.64 -0.03 -18.13
N ASP A 258 -5.57 0.55 -17.64
CA ASP A 258 -4.70 1.48 -18.35
C ASP A 258 -3.24 1.05 -18.20
N PRO A 259 -2.61 0.45 -19.21
CA PRO A 259 -1.20 0.08 -19.14
C PRO A 259 -0.28 1.26 -18.80
N ASP A 260 -0.65 2.49 -19.21
CA ASP A 260 0.10 3.70 -18.92
C ASP A 260 -0.02 4.15 -17.44
N GLN A 261 -0.89 3.53 -16.64
CA GLN A 261 -1.05 3.75 -15.20
C GLN A 261 -0.54 2.58 -14.34
N SER A 262 0.23 1.64 -14.92
CA SER A 262 0.87 0.56 -14.15
C SER A 262 2.08 1.10 -13.40
N ILE A 263 1.94 1.26 -12.07
CA ILE A 263 2.92 1.89 -11.16
C ILE A 263 3.20 1.08 -9.90
N TYR A 264 2.85 -0.21 -9.89
CA TYR A 264 3.00 -1.10 -8.74
C TYR A 264 3.87 -2.35 -9.03
N ALA A 265 4.83 -2.25 -9.96
CA ALA A 265 5.76 -3.36 -10.23
C ALA A 265 6.55 -3.76 -8.98
N TRP A 266 6.90 -2.79 -8.13
CA TRP A 266 7.53 -3.02 -6.83
C TRP A 266 6.67 -3.82 -5.82
N ARG A 267 5.34 -3.94 -6.06
CA ARG A 267 4.41 -4.83 -5.35
C ARG A 267 4.12 -6.12 -6.14
N GLY A 268 4.89 -6.41 -7.17
CA GLY A 268 4.74 -7.60 -7.99
C GLY A 268 3.67 -7.49 -9.09
N ALA A 269 3.12 -6.29 -9.36
CA ALA A 269 2.26 -6.07 -10.52
C ALA A 269 3.01 -6.37 -11.81
N ASP A 270 2.32 -6.98 -12.77
CA ASP A 270 2.87 -7.33 -14.07
C ASP A 270 1.98 -6.76 -15.19
N VAL A 271 2.46 -5.69 -15.80
CA VAL A 271 1.73 -5.02 -16.90
C VAL A 271 1.45 -5.96 -18.07
N ARG A 272 2.23 -7.05 -18.23
CA ARG A 272 2.00 -8.06 -19.25
C ARG A 272 0.64 -8.75 -19.12
N ASN A 273 0.07 -8.80 -17.91
CA ASN A 273 -1.26 -9.37 -17.71
C ASN A 273 -2.33 -8.66 -18.57
N ILE A 274 -2.24 -7.34 -18.74
CA ILE A 274 -3.17 -6.60 -19.61
C ILE A 274 -2.68 -6.56 -21.07
N LEU A 275 -1.37 -6.50 -21.33
CA LEU A 275 -0.82 -6.46 -22.67
C LEU A 275 -1.06 -7.80 -23.41
N ASP A 276 -0.92 -8.92 -22.71
CA ASP A 276 -1.04 -10.28 -23.24
C ASP A 276 -2.45 -10.87 -23.05
N PHE A 277 -3.45 -10.04 -22.68
CA PHE A 277 -4.80 -10.51 -22.40
C PHE A 277 -5.42 -11.30 -23.55
N GLU A 278 -5.25 -10.83 -24.80
CA GLU A 278 -5.75 -11.52 -26.00
C GLU A 278 -5.05 -12.86 -26.24
N THR A 279 -3.83 -13.02 -25.77
CA THR A 279 -3.10 -14.33 -25.81
C THR A 279 -3.73 -15.32 -24.82
N ALA A 280 -4.09 -14.85 -23.62
CA ALA A 280 -4.75 -15.67 -22.61
C ALA A 280 -6.22 -15.98 -22.95
N PHE A 281 -6.89 -15.05 -23.64
CA PHE A 281 -8.29 -15.11 -24.05
C PHE A 281 -8.43 -14.73 -25.55
N PRO A 282 -8.16 -15.67 -26.48
CA PRO A 282 -8.08 -15.39 -27.93
C PRO A 282 -9.38 -14.84 -28.56
N SER A 283 -10.54 -15.07 -27.90
CA SER A 283 -11.82 -14.55 -28.36
C SER A 283 -12.19 -13.17 -27.75
N ALA A 284 -11.24 -12.53 -27.09
CA ALA A 284 -11.49 -11.28 -26.38
C ALA A 284 -11.93 -10.15 -27.34
N ARG A 285 -12.99 -9.44 -26.99
CA ARG A 285 -13.34 -8.16 -27.60
C ARG A 285 -12.51 -7.08 -26.90
N VAL A 286 -11.84 -6.23 -27.70
CA VAL A 286 -11.09 -5.07 -27.19
C VAL A 286 -11.87 -3.79 -27.52
N VAL A 287 -12.17 -2.99 -26.48
CA VAL A 287 -12.86 -1.71 -26.62
C VAL A 287 -12.00 -0.59 -26.03
N PRO A 288 -11.49 0.35 -26.85
CA PRO A 288 -10.69 1.47 -26.37
C PRO A 288 -11.58 2.62 -25.85
N LEU A 289 -11.25 3.19 -24.70
CA LEU A 289 -11.86 4.42 -24.18
C LEU A 289 -10.84 5.57 -24.27
N GLU A 290 -10.93 6.36 -25.33
CA GLU A 290 -9.95 7.38 -25.67
C GLU A 290 -10.35 8.82 -25.32
N ILE A 291 -11.61 9.04 -24.86
CA ILE A 291 -12.09 10.38 -24.51
C ILE A 291 -11.89 10.60 -23.01
N ASN A 292 -11.05 11.60 -22.69
CA ASN A 292 -10.83 12.05 -21.31
C ASN A 292 -11.82 13.15 -20.96
N TYR A 293 -12.56 12.97 -19.88
CA TYR A 293 -13.58 13.91 -19.36
C TYR A 293 -13.09 14.72 -18.16
N ARG A 294 -11.91 14.41 -17.61
CA ARG A 294 -11.33 15.01 -16.41
C ARG A 294 -10.56 16.29 -16.72
N SER A 295 -9.47 16.15 -17.44
CA SER A 295 -8.44 17.17 -17.58
C SER A 295 -8.67 18.09 -18.77
N ARG A 296 -8.18 19.34 -18.67
CA ARG A 296 -8.07 20.28 -19.79
C ARG A 296 -7.11 19.76 -20.85
N GLU A 297 -7.28 20.25 -22.09
CA GLU A 297 -6.51 19.82 -23.27
C GLU A 297 -5.00 20.06 -23.12
N SER A 298 -4.58 21.18 -22.49
CA SER A 298 -3.17 21.48 -22.25
C SER A 298 -2.50 20.44 -21.35
N ILE A 299 -3.18 20.06 -20.24
CA ILE A 299 -2.69 19.06 -19.29
C ILE A 299 -2.60 17.68 -19.95
N LEU A 300 -3.65 17.29 -20.68
CA LEU A 300 -3.68 15.99 -21.34
C LEU A 300 -2.64 15.89 -22.46
N SER A 301 -2.39 17.00 -23.19
CA SER A 301 -1.36 17.05 -24.22
C SER A 301 0.04 16.86 -23.65
N ALA A 302 0.32 17.44 -22.48
CA ALA A 302 1.57 17.22 -21.78
C ALA A 302 1.71 15.77 -21.27
N ALA A 303 0.63 15.21 -20.70
CA ALA A 303 0.61 13.81 -20.25
C ALA A 303 0.88 12.84 -21.42
N ASN A 304 0.21 13.03 -22.57
CA ASN A 304 0.45 12.23 -23.76
C ASN A 304 1.90 12.34 -24.22
N ALA A 305 2.47 13.55 -24.26
CA ALA A 305 3.85 13.76 -24.69
C ALA A 305 4.87 13.04 -23.79
N VAL A 306 4.66 13.07 -22.47
CA VAL A 306 5.51 12.35 -21.50
C VAL A 306 5.42 10.85 -21.72
N ILE A 307 4.22 10.29 -21.82
CA ILE A 307 4.06 8.83 -21.87
C ILE A 307 4.43 8.24 -23.23
N ASP A 308 4.43 9.03 -24.29
CA ASP A 308 4.80 8.56 -25.63
C ASP A 308 6.28 8.16 -25.77
N GLU A 309 7.13 8.58 -24.84
CA GLU A 309 8.53 8.15 -24.74
C GLU A 309 8.69 6.69 -24.27
N ASN A 310 7.65 6.07 -23.70
CA ASN A 310 7.65 4.64 -23.35
C ASN A 310 7.47 3.78 -24.60
N VAL A 311 8.30 2.73 -24.71
CA VAL A 311 8.33 1.86 -25.89
C VAL A 311 7.32 0.72 -25.78
N ASN A 312 7.24 0.10 -24.60
CA ASN A 312 6.41 -1.09 -24.35
C ASN A 312 4.97 -0.72 -23.96
N ARG A 313 4.21 -0.12 -24.91
CA ARG A 313 2.81 0.28 -24.66
C ARG A 313 1.94 0.14 -25.91
N PRO A 314 0.63 -0.13 -25.76
CA PRO A 314 -0.32 -0.01 -26.86
C PRO A 314 -0.40 1.45 -27.31
N LYS A 315 -0.35 1.69 -28.63
CA LYS A 315 -0.52 3.04 -29.16
C LYS A 315 -1.97 3.49 -28.94
N LYS A 316 -2.17 4.40 -27.99
CA LYS A 316 -3.43 5.10 -27.78
C LYS A 316 -3.16 6.59 -27.57
N ILE A 317 -4.08 7.43 -28.03
CA ILE A 317 -4.01 8.88 -27.86
C ILE A 317 -5.29 9.32 -27.16
N LEU A 318 -5.15 9.80 -25.92
CA LEU A 318 -6.27 10.37 -25.22
C LEU A 318 -6.64 11.73 -25.79
N ARG A 319 -7.95 11.92 -26.01
CA ARG A 319 -8.51 13.17 -26.54
C ARG A 319 -9.31 13.87 -25.45
N ALA A 320 -9.01 15.13 -25.18
CA ALA A 320 -9.71 15.91 -24.18
C ALA A 320 -11.13 16.25 -24.67
N ASN A 321 -12.11 15.98 -23.81
CA ASN A 321 -13.47 16.52 -23.97
C ASN A 321 -13.52 18.00 -23.54
N ARG A 322 -12.69 18.40 -22.55
CA ARG A 322 -12.57 19.76 -22.00
C ARG A 322 -11.49 20.52 -22.78
N LYS A 323 -11.91 21.36 -23.73
CA LYS A 323 -11.01 22.10 -24.62
C LYS A 323 -10.28 23.24 -23.93
N GLY A 324 -9.09 23.61 -24.48
CA GLY A 324 -8.26 24.69 -23.97
C GLY A 324 -7.54 24.34 -22.67
N GLY A 325 -7.34 25.34 -21.83
CA GLY A 325 -6.61 25.25 -20.55
C GLY A 325 -5.38 26.14 -20.53
N ASP A 326 -4.98 26.56 -19.33
CA ASP A 326 -3.78 27.37 -19.10
C ASP A 326 -2.52 26.55 -19.43
N LYS A 327 -1.41 27.26 -19.67
CA LYS A 327 -0.10 26.61 -19.76
C LYS A 327 0.29 26.03 -18.41
N ILE A 328 1.02 24.93 -18.45
CA ILE A 328 1.59 24.31 -17.25
C ILE A 328 2.73 25.18 -16.74
N THR A 329 2.65 25.64 -15.50
CA THR A 329 3.71 26.45 -14.91
C THR A 329 4.83 25.56 -14.39
N LEU A 330 6.05 25.74 -14.93
CA LEU A 330 7.26 25.08 -14.45
C LEU A 330 8.15 26.10 -13.72
N VAL A 331 8.39 25.83 -12.42
CA VAL A 331 9.07 26.78 -11.53
C VAL A 331 10.42 26.24 -11.10
N GLU A 332 11.43 27.11 -11.28
CA GLU A 332 12.77 26.93 -10.74
C GLU A 332 12.89 27.62 -9.39
N THR A 333 13.29 26.88 -8.35
CA THR A 333 13.48 27.39 -6.98
C THR A 333 14.92 27.21 -6.52
N SER A 334 15.33 27.92 -5.48
CA SER A 334 16.71 27.85 -4.95
C SER A 334 16.97 26.57 -4.17
N ASN A 335 16.02 26.15 -3.34
CA ASN A 335 16.10 24.96 -2.51
C ASN A 335 14.70 24.45 -2.11
N GLU A 336 14.64 23.32 -1.38
CA GLU A 336 13.38 22.69 -0.95
C GLU A 336 12.49 23.59 -0.09
N LYS A 337 13.07 24.51 0.68
CA LYS A 337 12.30 25.45 1.51
C LYS A 337 11.71 26.59 0.70
N ASP A 338 12.41 27.01 -0.33
CA ASP A 338 11.95 28.00 -1.29
C ASP A 338 10.83 27.42 -2.15
N GLU A 339 11.00 26.17 -2.61
CA GLU A 339 9.98 25.39 -3.32
C GLU A 339 8.67 25.30 -2.51
N ALA A 340 8.77 24.87 -1.25
CA ALA A 340 7.61 24.73 -0.37
C ALA A 340 6.90 26.07 -0.12
N ARG A 341 7.64 27.16 0.12
CA ARG A 341 7.06 28.50 0.30
C ARG A 341 6.38 29.02 -0.97
N TRP A 342 6.99 28.77 -2.13
CA TRP A 342 6.41 29.15 -3.41
C TRP A 342 5.09 28.40 -3.64
N ILE A 343 5.05 27.08 -3.41
CA ILE A 343 3.84 26.26 -3.55
C ILE A 343 2.71 26.80 -2.67
N VAL A 344 2.98 27.05 -1.38
CA VAL A 344 1.97 27.54 -0.45
C VAL A 344 1.46 28.94 -0.85
N GLY A 345 2.36 29.83 -1.27
CA GLY A 345 1.99 31.17 -1.75
C GLY A 345 1.12 31.10 -3.01
N GLU A 346 1.50 30.26 -3.98
CA GLU A 346 0.72 30.08 -5.22
C GLU A 346 -0.68 29.49 -4.92
N ILE A 347 -0.79 28.52 -3.99
CA ILE A 347 -2.10 27.99 -3.55
C ILE A 347 -2.98 29.10 -3.01
N GLN A 348 -2.45 29.96 -2.12
CA GLN A 348 -3.19 31.08 -1.55
C GLN A 348 -3.63 32.08 -2.65
N ASP A 349 -2.74 32.40 -3.58
CA ASP A 349 -3.04 33.29 -4.70
C ASP A 349 -4.11 32.69 -5.63
N GLN A 350 -4.05 31.39 -5.92
CA GLN A 350 -5.04 30.71 -6.78
C GLN A 350 -6.42 30.67 -6.11
N ILE A 351 -6.50 30.37 -4.82
CA ILE A 351 -7.76 30.38 -4.06
C ILE A 351 -8.39 31.78 -4.03
N GLN A 352 -7.56 32.82 -3.85
CA GLN A 352 -8.05 34.22 -3.82
C GLN A 352 -8.54 34.72 -5.19
N ASN A 353 -7.90 34.27 -6.28
CA ASN A 353 -8.13 34.79 -7.61
C ASN A 353 -9.04 33.91 -8.50
N THR A 354 -9.39 32.70 -8.07
CA THR A 354 -10.24 31.78 -8.83
C THR A 354 -11.56 31.59 -8.09
N GLN A 355 -12.66 32.08 -8.68
CA GLN A 355 -14.01 31.83 -8.19
C GLN A 355 -14.28 30.33 -8.26
N ASP A 356 -14.92 29.75 -7.25
CA ASP A 356 -15.29 28.34 -7.15
C ASP A 356 -14.11 27.33 -6.93
N LEU A 357 -12.88 27.80 -6.65
CA LEU A 357 -11.79 26.91 -6.22
C LEU A 357 -11.75 26.83 -4.70
N SER A 358 -12.00 25.67 -4.16
CA SER A 358 -11.90 25.39 -2.73
C SER A 358 -10.50 24.88 -2.35
N ILE A 359 -10.16 24.96 -1.08
CA ILE A 359 -8.86 24.53 -0.57
C ILE A 359 -8.66 23.00 -0.69
N ASP A 360 -9.74 22.24 -0.59
CA ASP A 360 -9.78 20.78 -0.77
C ASP A 360 -9.66 20.34 -2.23
N ASP A 361 -9.86 21.25 -3.20
CA ASP A 361 -9.55 21.01 -4.62
C ASP A 361 -8.04 21.03 -4.92
N CYS A 362 -7.18 21.35 -3.93
CA CYS A 362 -5.75 21.53 -4.09
C CYS A 362 -4.96 20.31 -3.59
N ALA A 363 -4.04 19.81 -4.40
CA ALA A 363 -3.13 18.73 -4.00
C ALA A 363 -1.65 19.05 -4.33
N VAL A 364 -0.75 18.64 -3.42
CA VAL A 364 0.69 18.67 -3.63
C VAL A 364 1.21 17.24 -3.67
N LEU A 365 1.72 16.84 -4.82
CA LEU A 365 2.21 15.49 -5.09
C LEU A 365 3.74 15.49 -5.10
N TYR A 366 4.33 14.49 -4.46
CA TYR A 366 5.78 14.31 -4.39
C TYR A 366 6.17 12.84 -4.56
N ARG A 367 7.46 12.59 -4.87
CA ARG A 367 7.95 11.24 -5.14
C ARG A 367 8.22 10.42 -3.87
N THR A 368 8.76 11.05 -2.83
CA THR A 368 9.15 10.38 -1.58
C THR A 368 8.60 11.11 -0.36
N ASN A 369 8.28 10.38 0.71
CA ASN A 369 7.79 10.94 1.96
C ASN A 369 8.80 11.91 2.62
N ALA A 370 10.10 11.78 2.35
CA ALA A 370 11.11 12.71 2.86
C ALA A 370 10.88 14.16 2.40
N GLN A 371 10.19 14.38 1.27
CA GLN A 371 9.87 15.71 0.75
C GLN A 371 8.75 16.38 1.55
N ALA A 372 7.88 15.62 2.20
CA ALA A 372 6.72 16.13 2.94
C ALA A 372 7.12 17.14 4.02
N ARG A 373 8.20 16.89 4.76
CA ARG A 373 8.61 17.73 5.90
C ARG A 373 8.80 19.21 5.55
N ALA A 374 9.45 19.50 4.43
CA ALA A 374 9.65 20.91 4.01
C ALA A 374 8.32 21.58 3.63
N LEU A 375 7.41 20.83 3.02
CA LEU A 375 6.05 21.26 2.69
C LEU A 375 5.25 21.52 3.97
N GLU A 376 5.18 20.56 4.88
CA GLU A 376 4.47 20.69 6.16
C GLU A 376 4.93 21.90 6.95
N ASP A 377 6.26 22.14 7.08
CA ASP A 377 6.82 23.32 7.73
C ASP A 377 6.34 24.64 7.07
N ALA A 378 6.20 24.67 5.74
CA ALA A 378 5.72 25.84 5.02
C ALA A 378 4.22 26.08 5.22
N PHE A 379 3.40 25.02 5.14
CA PHE A 379 1.95 25.09 5.40
C PHE A 379 1.64 25.54 6.82
N LEU A 380 2.34 24.99 7.83
CA LEU A 380 2.21 25.40 9.23
C LEU A 380 2.55 26.89 9.44
N ARG A 381 3.66 27.37 8.85
CA ARG A 381 4.06 28.79 8.97
C ARG A 381 3.09 29.74 8.29
N ALA A 382 2.53 29.34 7.16
CA ALA A 382 1.53 30.13 6.44
C ALA A 382 0.11 30.00 7.03
N ARG A 383 -0.10 29.11 8.02
CA ARG A 383 -1.40 28.80 8.63
C ARG A 383 -2.43 28.32 7.59
N VAL A 384 -1.98 27.60 6.58
CA VAL A 384 -2.85 26.96 5.60
C VAL A 384 -3.16 25.55 6.08
N PRO A 385 -4.45 25.20 6.25
CA PRO A 385 -4.81 23.84 6.69
C PRO A 385 -4.39 22.81 5.63
N TYR A 386 -3.80 21.70 6.06
CA TYR A 386 -3.37 20.60 5.20
C TYR A 386 -3.56 19.26 5.88
N GLN A 387 -3.63 18.22 5.06
CA GLN A 387 -3.58 16.83 5.49
C GLN A 387 -2.49 16.06 4.72
N VAL A 388 -1.81 15.13 5.39
CA VAL A 388 -0.81 14.25 4.75
C VAL A 388 -1.41 12.86 4.59
N VAL A 389 -1.57 12.42 3.35
CA VAL A 389 -2.05 11.08 3.04
C VAL A 389 -0.86 10.11 3.03
N GLY A 390 -0.96 9.03 3.84
CA GLY A 390 0.12 8.06 4.01
C GLY A 390 1.04 8.35 5.20
N GLY A 391 0.62 9.22 6.14
CA GLY A 391 1.20 9.33 7.48
C GLY A 391 0.99 8.05 8.31
N VAL A 392 1.34 8.05 9.61
CA VAL A 392 1.09 6.88 10.47
C VAL A 392 -0.40 6.56 10.46
N ARG A 393 -0.75 5.44 9.85
CA ARG A 393 -2.14 5.01 9.64
C ARG A 393 -2.86 4.92 10.97
N PHE A 394 -4.14 5.27 11.00
CA PHE A 394 -4.98 5.15 12.19
C PHE A 394 -4.87 3.77 12.84
N TYR A 395 -5.05 2.71 12.04
CA TYR A 395 -4.95 1.33 12.52
C TYR A 395 -3.52 0.86 12.86
N GLN A 396 -2.48 1.60 12.45
CA GLN A 396 -1.08 1.33 12.82
C GLN A 396 -0.64 2.08 14.10
N ARG A 397 -1.46 3.00 14.60
CA ARG A 397 -1.18 3.70 15.86
C ARG A 397 -1.05 2.68 16.97
N ARG A 398 -0.08 2.92 17.86
CA ARG A 398 0.30 1.96 18.91
C ARG A 398 -0.90 1.54 19.78
N GLU A 399 -1.69 2.48 20.26
CA GLU A 399 -2.87 2.28 21.09
C GLU A 399 -3.96 1.47 20.38
N ILE A 400 -4.15 1.72 19.08
CA ILE A 400 -5.11 0.99 18.25
C ILE A 400 -4.66 -0.47 18.07
N GLN A 401 -3.38 -0.66 17.72
CA GLN A 401 -2.80 -1.99 17.61
C GLN A 401 -2.84 -2.79 18.93
N ASP A 402 -2.74 -2.11 20.07
CA ASP A 402 -2.86 -2.75 21.37
C ASP A 402 -4.29 -3.27 21.60
N VAL A 403 -5.31 -2.48 21.25
CA VAL A 403 -6.73 -2.90 21.30
C VAL A 403 -7.01 -4.03 20.32
N LEU A 404 -6.57 -3.90 19.06
CA LEU A 404 -6.75 -4.93 18.04
C LEU A 404 -6.08 -6.26 18.42
N ALA A 405 -4.95 -6.23 19.15
CA ALA A 405 -4.31 -7.44 19.62
C ALA A 405 -5.15 -8.19 20.66
N TYR A 406 -5.93 -7.50 21.49
CA TYR A 406 -6.93 -8.16 22.36
C TYR A 406 -8.00 -8.87 21.53
N LEU A 407 -8.58 -8.17 20.56
CA LEU A 407 -9.60 -8.73 19.67
C LEU A 407 -9.09 -9.94 18.90
N ARG A 408 -7.87 -9.86 18.37
CA ARG A 408 -7.23 -10.97 17.65
C ARG A 408 -7.00 -12.19 18.54
N LEU A 409 -6.57 -11.98 19.78
CA LEU A 409 -6.37 -13.11 20.71
C LEU A 409 -7.71 -13.73 21.16
N ILE A 410 -8.80 -12.97 21.17
CA ILE A 410 -10.17 -13.48 21.41
C ILE A 410 -10.61 -14.35 20.23
N SER A 411 -10.48 -13.87 19.00
CA SER A 411 -10.83 -14.61 17.78
C SER A 411 -9.91 -15.83 17.56
N ASN A 412 -8.59 -15.64 17.75
CA ASN A 412 -7.60 -16.70 17.55
C ASN A 412 -6.69 -16.89 18.79
N PRO A 413 -7.01 -17.81 19.71
CA PRO A 413 -6.20 -18.09 20.90
C PRO A 413 -4.77 -18.61 20.60
N LYS A 414 -4.47 -19.00 19.35
CA LYS A 414 -3.14 -19.43 18.89
C LYS A 414 -2.24 -18.27 18.47
N ASP A 415 -2.78 -17.03 18.36
CA ASP A 415 -2.01 -15.84 17.96
C ASP A 415 -1.04 -15.43 19.07
N ARG A 416 0.18 -15.96 18.97
CA ARG A 416 1.26 -15.67 19.92
C ARG A 416 1.74 -14.22 19.81
N THR A 417 1.70 -13.63 18.63
CA THR A 417 2.11 -12.24 18.41
C THR A 417 1.19 -11.28 19.14
N ALA A 418 -0.11 -11.51 19.08
CA ALA A 418 -1.10 -10.77 19.86
C ALA A 418 -0.91 -10.98 21.35
N PHE A 419 -0.71 -12.22 21.81
CA PHE A 419 -0.44 -12.54 23.23
C PHE A 419 0.77 -11.77 23.76
N ASP A 420 1.93 -11.86 23.07
CA ASP A 420 3.17 -11.21 23.49
C ASP A 420 3.04 -9.68 23.56
N ARG A 421 2.17 -9.09 22.74
CA ARG A 421 1.89 -7.66 22.73
C ARG A 421 1.13 -7.20 23.97
N ILE A 422 0.08 -7.93 24.38
CA ILE A 422 -0.90 -7.46 25.36
C ILE A 422 -0.79 -8.10 26.74
N VAL A 423 -0.05 -9.20 26.90
CA VAL A 423 0.02 -9.94 28.17
C VAL A 423 0.45 -9.06 29.36
N ASN A 424 1.29 -8.04 29.12
CA ASN A 424 1.71 -7.06 30.12
C ASN A 424 1.27 -5.61 29.79
N TYR A 425 0.25 -5.44 28.97
CA TYR A 425 -0.32 -4.12 28.66
C TYR A 425 -1.83 -4.14 28.87
N PRO A 426 -2.36 -3.29 29.76
CA PRO A 426 -1.68 -2.48 30.79
C PRO A 426 -0.77 -3.31 31.71
N ARG A 427 0.14 -2.66 32.44
CA ARG A 427 1.17 -3.35 33.25
C ARG A 427 0.54 -4.31 34.27
N ARG A 428 0.94 -5.60 34.21
CA ARG A 428 0.49 -6.68 35.10
C ARG A 428 1.63 -7.36 35.88
N GLY A 429 2.83 -6.76 35.85
CA GLY A 429 4.01 -7.35 36.53
C GLY A 429 4.61 -8.56 35.79
N ILE A 430 4.29 -8.75 34.50
CA ILE A 430 4.76 -9.85 33.69
C ILE A 430 6.00 -9.37 32.89
N GLY A 431 7.17 -9.65 33.42
CA GLY A 431 8.46 -9.26 32.82
C GLY A 431 8.92 -10.18 31.68
N PRO A 432 10.00 -9.80 30.97
CA PRO A 432 10.56 -10.61 29.88
C PRO A 432 10.94 -12.03 30.30
N THR A 433 11.54 -12.21 31.49
CA THR A 433 11.93 -13.51 32.02
C THR A 433 10.71 -14.41 32.25
N THR A 434 9.62 -13.88 32.83
CA THR A 434 8.36 -14.61 33.05
C THR A 434 7.79 -15.09 31.71
N ARG A 435 7.79 -14.22 30.69
CA ARG A 435 7.33 -14.59 29.33
C ARG A 435 8.19 -15.68 28.69
N GLN A 436 9.50 -15.63 28.91
CA GLN A 436 10.42 -16.64 28.37
C GLN A 436 10.21 -18.02 29.03
N HIS A 437 10.02 -18.07 30.34
CA HIS A 437 9.68 -19.31 31.06
C HIS A 437 8.34 -19.89 30.59
N LEU A 438 7.32 -19.02 30.48
CA LEU A 438 6.02 -19.41 29.97
C LEU A 438 6.08 -19.96 28.53
N LYS A 439 6.84 -19.30 27.66
CA LYS A 439 7.05 -19.73 26.27
C LYS A 439 7.67 -21.13 26.20
N ARG A 440 8.74 -21.35 26.94
CA ARG A 440 9.42 -22.65 26.95
C ARG A 440 8.47 -23.75 27.44
N TRP A 441 7.81 -23.52 28.56
CA TRP A 441 6.88 -24.48 29.12
C TRP A 441 5.69 -24.77 28.18
N ALA A 442 5.11 -23.74 27.54
CA ALA A 442 4.05 -23.91 26.57
C ALA A 442 4.46 -24.78 25.38
N MET A 443 5.71 -24.59 24.88
CA MET A 443 6.27 -25.43 23.81
C MET A 443 6.47 -26.87 24.26
N ASP A 444 7.01 -27.09 25.47
CA ASP A 444 7.23 -28.42 26.02
C ASP A 444 5.93 -29.19 26.27
N GLN A 445 4.86 -28.49 26.63
CA GLN A 445 3.54 -29.09 26.88
C GLN A 445 2.64 -29.15 25.62
N GLY A 446 3.05 -28.54 24.50
CA GLY A 446 2.26 -28.47 23.26
C GLY A 446 0.95 -27.68 23.40
N VAL A 447 0.90 -26.66 24.29
CA VAL A 447 -0.28 -25.84 24.55
C VAL A 447 -0.09 -24.40 24.05
N THR A 448 -1.19 -23.65 23.88
CA THR A 448 -1.12 -22.23 23.51
C THR A 448 -0.56 -21.38 24.68
N MET A 449 -0.05 -20.17 24.35
CA MET A 449 0.44 -19.23 25.38
C MET A 449 -0.69 -18.83 26.35
N LEU A 450 -1.93 -18.72 25.87
CA LEU A 450 -3.07 -18.39 26.70
C LEU A 450 -3.43 -19.55 27.65
N GLU A 451 -3.37 -20.79 27.19
CA GLU A 451 -3.56 -21.96 28.04
C GLU A 451 -2.45 -22.11 29.08
N ALA A 452 -1.19 -21.87 28.65
CA ALA A 452 -0.06 -21.83 29.61
C ALA A 452 -0.24 -20.74 30.67
N ALA A 453 -0.80 -19.58 30.30
CA ALA A 453 -1.11 -18.51 31.27
C ALA A 453 -2.19 -18.92 32.30
N ARG A 454 -3.20 -19.71 31.89
CA ARG A 454 -4.19 -20.31 32.82
C ARG A 454 -3.54 -21.25 33.82
N ARG A 455 -2.54 -21.99 33.35
CA ARG A 455 -1.81 -22.99 34.15
C ARG A 455 -0.47 -22.43 34.68
N ALA A 456 -0.38 -21.11 34.91
CA ALA A 456 0.85 -20.43 35.28
C ALA A 456 1.48 -20.93 36.60
N ASP A 457 0.73 -21.56 37.48
CA ASP A 457 1.20 -22.22 38.70
C ASP A 457 1.99 -23.52 38.43
N GLU A 458 1.82 -24.14 37.28
CA GLU A 458 2.56 -25.33 36.88
C GLU A 458 3.90 -24.96 36.18
N VAL A 459 4.09 -23.68 35.80
CA VAL A 459 5.29 -23.24 35.10
C VAL A 459 6.45 -23.01 36.06
N PRO A 460 7.58 -23.72 35.92
CA PRO A 460 8.73 -23.54 36.78
C PRO A 460 9.32 -22.13 36.71
N ASP A 461 9.95 -21.70 37.81
CA ASP A 461 10.76 -20.48 37.89
C ASP A 461 10.01 -19.17 37.67
N ILE A 462 8.68 -19.15 37.69
CA ILE A 462 7.88 -17.92 37.67
C ILE A 462 7.59 -17.46 39.12
N ARG A 463 7.90 -16.19 39.41
CA ARG A 463 7.62 -15.59 40.71
C ARG A 463 6.12 -15.45 40.95
N THR A 464 5.65 -15.51 42.19
CA THR A 464 4.24 -15.43 42.58
C THR A 464 3.49 -14.23 41.97
N ALA A 465 4.16 -13.07 41.85
CA ALA A 465 3.55 -11.90 41.22
C ALA A 465 3.31 -12.12 39.70
N GLY A 466 4.22 -12.80 39.01
CA GLY A 466 4.07 -13.18 37.62
C GLY A 466 2.94 -14.20 37.41
N VAL A 467 2.86 -15.23 38.28
CA VAL A 467 1.77 -16.22 38.26
C VAL A 467 0.43 -15.52 38.42
N ARG A 468 0.32 -14.61 39.39
CA ARG A 468 -0.92 -13.84 39.61
C ARG A 468 -1.29 -13.00 38.37
N GLY A 469 -0.33 -12.27 37.80
CA GLY A 469 -0.58 -11.46 36.62
C GLY A 469 -1.02 -12.27 35.40
N LEU A 470 -0.41 -13.44 35.17
CA LEU A 470 -0.77 -14.36 34.09
C LEU A 470 -2.18 -14.93 34.25
N LYS A 471 -2.54 -15.36 35.48
CA LYS A 471 -3.89 -15.86 35.76
C LYS A 471 -4.94 -14.75 35.60
N GLN A 472 -4.69 -13.55 36.13
CA GLN A 472 -5.59 -12.40 35.94
C GLN A 472 -5.80 -12.08 34.47
N PHE A 473 -4.72 -12.12 33.67
CA PHE A 473 -4.83 -11.93 32.24
C PHE A 473 -5.65 -13.03 31.56
N ALA A 474 -5.42 -14.29 31.88
CA ALA A 474 -6.15 -15.41 31.33
C ALA A 474 -7.65 -15.39 31.72
N ASP A 475 -7.98 -14.98 32.96
CA ASP A 475 -9.36 -14.80 33.41
C ASP A 475 -10.06 -13.65 32.66
N LEU A 476 -9.35 -12.53 32.45
CA LEU A 476 -9.84 -11.42 31.59
C LEU A 476 -10.16 -11.91 30.18
N MET A 477 -9.23 -12.61 29.54
CA MET A 477 -9.43 -13.15 28.20
C MET A 477 -10.60 -14.12 28.11
N SER A 478 -10.82 -14.93 29.17
CA SER A 478 -11.96 -15.84 29.23
C SER A 478 -13.29 -15.10 29.30
N ARG A 479 -13.39 -14.04 30.12
CA ARG A 479 -14.60 -13.18 30.17
C ARG A 479 -14.88 -12.50 28.85
N LEU A 480 -13.84 -11.92 28.24
CA LEU A 480 -13.95 -11.24 26.94
C LEU A 480 -14.37 -12.19 25.81
N SER A 481 -13.83 -13.41 25.76
CA SER A 481 -14.25 -14.43 24.80
C SER A 481 -15.72 -14.85 24.95
N MET A 482 -16.22 -14.95 26.18
CA MET A 482 -17.64 -15.23 26.43
C MET A 482 -18.52 -14.07 25.96
N ARG A 483 -18.09 -12.83 26.19
CA ARG A 483 -18.83 -11.62 25.80
C ARG A 483 -18.89 -11.44 24.28
N ALA A 484 -17.80 -11.74 23.57
CA ALA A 484 -17.70 -11.58 22.12
C ALA A 484 -18.77 -12.34 21.31
N ASN A 485 -19.36 -13.39 21.87
CA ASN A 485 -20.43 -14.15 21.23
C ASN A 485 -21.85 -13.65 21.60
N GLN A 486 -21.97 -12.56 22.37
CA GLN A 486 -23.25 -12.12 22.95
C GLN A 486 -23.60 -10.67 22.62
N VAL A 487 -22.64 -9.88 22.18
CA VAL A 487 -22.76 -8.43 21.97
C VAL A 487 -22.16 -8.01 20.62
N THR A 488 -22.52 -6.83 20.13
CA THR A 488 -21.94 -6.25 18.90
C THR A 488 -20.45 -5.89 19.09
N ILE A 489 -19.74 -5.61 18.00
CA ILE A 489 -18.32 -5.22 18.06
C ILE A 489 -18.13 -3.92 18.81
N GLY A 490 -19.02 -2.94 18.63
CA GLY A 490 -18.99 -1.68 19.38
C GLY A 490 -19.08 -1.90 20.86
N GLU A 491 -20.08 -2.65 21.34
CA GLU A 491 -20.28 -3.01 22.76
C GLU A 491 -19.12 -3.85 23.31
N MET A 492 -18.53 -4.71 22.47
CA MET A 492 -17.36 -5.51 22.84
C MET A 492 -16.13 -4.62 23.07
N LEU A 493 -15.89 -3.65 22.20
CA LEU A 493 -14.76 -2.70 22.32
C LEU A 493 -14.93 -1.77 23.51
N GLU A 494 -16.12 -1.20 23.73
CA GLU A 494 -16.39 -0.39 24.90
C GLU A 494 -16.08 -1.16 26.19
N GLY A 495 -16.64 -2.37 26.33
CA GLY A 495 -16.41 -3.19 27.50
C GLY A 495 -14.96 -3.65 27.66
N LEU A 496 -14.22 -3.91 26.57
CA LEU A 496 -12.80 -4.20 26.64
C LEU A 496 -12.02 -2.99 27.19
N VAL A 497 -12.27 -1.80 26.65
CA VAL A 497 -11.58 -0.55 27.03
C VAL A 497 -11.85 -0.20 28.50
N GLU A 498 -13.08 -0.43 28.99
CA GLU A 498 -13.45 -0.28 30.38
C GLU A 498 -12.77 -1.34 31.29
N ASP A 499 -12.85 -2.64 30.93
CA ASP A 499 -12.29 -3.75 31.70
C ASP A 499 -10.78 -3.64 31.96
N ILE A 500 -10.05 -2.95 31.05
CA ILE A 500 -8.60 -2.71 31.18
C ILE A 500 -8.24 -1.28 31.62
N ASP A 501 -9.22 -0.44 31.95
CA ASP A 501 -9.04 0.98 32.32
C ASP A 501 -8.17 1.76 31.28
N LEU A 502 -8.29 1.45 29.98
CA LEU A 502 -7.35 1.93 28.97
C LEU A 502 -7.33 3.44 28.85
N ILE A 503 -8.49 4.08 28.73
CA ILE A 503 -8.61 5.55 28.60
C ILE A 503 -7.99 6.25 29.82
N LYS A 504 -8.25 5.77 31.02
CA LYS A 504 -7.68 6.32 32.24
C LYS A 504 -6.16 6.15 32.29
N ASN A 505 -5.66 5.00 31.88
CA ASN A 505 -4.22 4.74 31.82
C ASN A 505 -3.52 5.65 30.80
N LEU A 506 -4.13 5.85 29.63
CA LEU A 506 -3.60 6.75 28.59
C LEU A 506 -3.61 8.21 29.07
N ASN A 507 -4.71 8.72 29.62
CA ASN A 507 -4.80 10.08 30.12
C ASN A 507 -3.76 10.40 31.20
N ASN A 508 -3.32 9.41 31.99
CA ASN A 508 -2.27 9.58 32.99
C ASN A 508 -0.86 9.73 32.39
N GLU A 509 -0.69 9.51 31.08
CA GLU A 509 0.59 9.65 30.37
C GLU A 509 0.84 11.09 29.87
N GLY A 510 -0.06 12.03 30.18
CA GLY A 510 0.05 13.45 29.80
C GLY A 510 -0.60 13.78 28.45
N PRO A 511 -0.28 14.94 27.82
CA PRO A 511 -0.96 15.41 26.60
C PRO A 511 -0.93 14.43 25.44
N ASP A 512 0.19 13.76 25.19
CA ASP A 512 0.29 12.71 24.17
C ASP A 512 -0.61 11.51 24.46
N GLY A 513 -0.87 11.24 25.76
CA GLY A 513 -1.77 10.20 26.21
C GLY A 513 -3.23 10.54 25.96
N GLU A 514 -3.60 11.82 26.10
CA GLU A 514 -4.96 12.29 25.78
C GLU A 514 -5.27 12.16 24.29
N ASP A 515 -4.29 12.43 23.41
CA ASP A 515 -4.44 12.23 21.97
C ASP A 515 -4.65 10.76 21.63
N ARG A 516 -3.88 9.86 22.26
CA ARG A 516 -4.05 8.42 22.13
C ARG A 516 -5.38 7.91 22.67
N ALA A 517 -5.87 8.47 23.77
CA ALA A 517 -7.19 8.16 24.30
C ALA A 517 -8.31 8.56 23.32
N ARG A 518 -8.19 9.75 22.67
CA ARG A 518 -9.11 10.18 21.60
C ARG A 518 -9.13 9.20 20.43
N ASN A 519 -7.96 8.68 20.02
CA ASN A 519 -7.87 7.69 18.95
C ASN A 519 -8.61 6.38 19.29
N VAL A 520 -8.55 5.94 20.55
CA VAL A 520 -9.30 4.74 21.00
C VAL A 520 -10.81 5.00 20.98
N ILE A 521 -11.26 6.19 21.39
CA ILE A 521 -12.67 6.57 21.32
C ILE A 521 -13.15 6.64 19.86
N GLU A 522 -12.33 7.14 18.94
CA GLU A 522 -12.62 7.16 17.51
C GLU A 522 -12.71 5.74 16.92
N LEU A 523 -11.87 4.81 17.38
CA LEU A 523 -11.99 3.39 17.00
C LEU A 523 -13.36 2.82 17.39
N ILE A 524 -13.82 3.09 18.64
CA ILE A 524 -15.13 2.63 19.12
C ILE A 524 -16.25 3.24 18.26
N ALA A 525 -16.19 4.55 17.97
CA ALA A 525 -17.18 5.19 17.12
C ALA A 525 -17.24 4.57 15.72
N GLY A 526 -16.08 4.28 15.11
CA GLY A 526 -16.00 3.63 13.81
C GLY A 526 -16.59 2.22 13.76
N THR A 527 -16.59 1.49 14.90
CA THR A 527 -17.23 0.16 14.96
C THR A 527 -18.75 0.22 14.97
N LEU A 528 -19.35 1.30 15.45
CA LEU A 528 -20.81 1.47 15.38
C LEU A 528 -21.26 1.63 13.91
N ASP A 529 -20.47 2.30 13.08
CA ASP A 529 -20.74 2.42 11.64
C ASP A 529 -20.55 1.07 10.94
N PHE A 530 -19.56 0.28 11.36
CA PHE A 530 -19.36 -1.09 10.88
C PHE A 530 -20.55 -1.99 11.21
N ASP A 531 -21.02 -2.00 12.48
CA ASP A 531 -22.16 -2.79 12.92
C ASP A 531 -23.42 -2.46 12.10
N ALA A 532 -23.67 -1.18 11.84
CA ALA A 532 -24.78 -0.73 11.00
C ALA A 532 -24.68 -1.19 9.54
N THR A 533 -23.47 -1.18 8.98
CA THR A 533 -23.20 -1.62 7.60
C THR A 533 -23.30 -3.14 7.48
N LEU A 534 -22.79 -3.87 8.48
CA LEU A 534 -22.83 -5.32 8.53
C LEU A 534 -24.25 -5.85 8.47
N ALA A 535 -25.15 -5.25 9.26
CA ALA A 535 -26.58 -5.62 9.30
C ALA A 535 -27.27 -5.48 7.93
N GLN A 536 -26.76 -4.65 7.03
CA GLN A 536 -27.32 -4.41 5.69
C GLN A 536 -26.71 -5.28 4.59
N THR A 537 -25.45 -5.75 4.77
CA THR A 537 -24.67 -6.35 3.68
C THR A 537 -24.49 -7.86 3.75
N ILE A 538 -24.72 -8.48 4.91
CA ILE A 538 -24.49 -9.92 5.11
C ILE A 538 -25.74 -10.73 4.77
N GLU A 539 -25.56 -11.84 4.05
CA GLU A 539 -26.57 -12.86 3.88
C GLU A 539 -26.74 -13.70 5.15
N PRO A 540 -27.99 -14.14 5.47
CA PRO A 540 -28.23 -14.98 6.65
C PRO A 540 -27.33 -16.22 6.75
N ASP A 541 -27.02 -16.83 5.60
CA ASP A 541 -26.16 -18.03 5.53
C ASP A 541 -24.65 -17.73 5.84
N GLU A 542 -24.23 -16.47 5.82
CA GLU A 542 -22.86 -16.06 6.14
C GLU A 542 -22.67 -15.86 7.65
N ILE A 543 -23.70 -15.42 8.36
CA ILE A 543 -23.69 -15.23 9.82
C ILE A 543 -23.45 -16.57 10.54
N ASP A 544 -23.92 -17.68 9.97
CA ASP A 544 -23.68 -19.03 10.54
C ASP A 544 -22.23 -19.51 10.40
N THR A 545 -21.44 -18.84 9.56
CA THR A 545 -20.06 -19.27 9.22
C THR A 545 -18.98 -18.41 9.89
N PHE A 546 -19.25 -17.14 10.19
CA PHE A 546 -18.28 -16.18 10.72
C PHE A 546 -18.87 -15.43 11.92
N THR A 547 -17.99 -15.11 12.88
CA THR A 547 -18.37 -14.15 13.92
C THR A 547 -18.24 -12.72 13.38
N GLU A 548 -19.05 -11.78 13.88
CA GLU A 548 -18.91 -10.36 13.56
C GLU A 548 -17.47 -9.86 13.82
N LEU A 549 -16.85 -10.37 14.88
CA LEU A 549 -15.45 -10.09 15.23
C LEU A 549 -14.47 -10.50 14.13
N ASP A 550 -14.64 -11.68 13.52
CA ASP A 550 -13.77 -12.15 12.43
C ASP A 550 -13.89 -11.25 11.21
N LEU A 551 -15.11 -10.79 10.89
CA LEU A 551 -15.37 -9.88 9.77
C LEU A 551 -14.78 -8.50 10.02
N PHE A 552 -14.92 -7.95 11.22
CA PHE A 552 -14.29 -6.69 11.60
C PHE A 552 -12.76 -6.76 11.51
N LEU A 553 -12.14 -7.80 12.06
CA LEU A 553 -10.69 -7.98 12.00
C LEU A 553 -10.19 -8.17 10.56
N GLN A 554 -10.99 -8.80 9.70
CA GLN A 554 -10.69 -8.89 8.27
C GLN A 554 -10.74 -7.52 7.60
N GLU A 555 -11.79 -6.73 7.86
CA GLU A 555 -11.91 -5.38 7.28
C GLU A 555 -10.75 -4.48 7.71
N VAL A 556 -10.44 -4.45 9.02
CA VAL A 556 -9.31 -3.69 9.54
C VAL A 556 -7.98 -4.10 8.90
N ALA A 557 -7.75 -5.41 8.72
CA ALA A 557 -6.54 -5.90 8.07
C ALA A 557 -6.44 -5.51 6.59
N LEU A 558 -7.58 -5.29 5.92
CA LEU A 558 -7.68 -4.98 4.49
C LEU A 558 -7.74 -3.47 4.20
N ILE A 559 -7.84 -2.61 5.22
CA ILE A 559 -7.85 -1.15 5.04
C ILE A 559 -6.51 -0.69 4.46
N ALA A 560 -6.57 -0.03 3.30
CA ALA A 560 -5.40 0.54 2.62
C ALA A 560 -5.12 1.99 3.07
N ASP A 561 -3.91 2.51 2.73
CA ASP A 561 -3.47 3.87 3.09
C ASP A 561 -4.40 4.99 2.62
N LEU A 562 -5.10 4.77 1.51
CA LEU A 562 -5.98 5.77 0.88
C LEU A 562 -7.34 5.93 1.58
N ASP A 563 -7.69 5.03 2.50
CA ASP A 563 -8.99 5.05 3.17
C ASP A 563 -9.09 6.12 4.28
N ASN A 564 -8.00 6.87 4.53
CA ASN A 564 -7.92 7.91 5.57
C ASN A 564 -8.12 9.35 5.04
N LEU A 565 -8.67 9.52 3.83
CA LEU A 565 -9.15 10.84 3.40
C LEU A 565 -10.44 11.16 4.15
N ASP A 566 -10.41 12.16 5.05
CA ASP A 566 -11.62 12.70 5.66
C ASP A 566 -12.38 13.54 4.60
N PRO A 567 -13.56 13.08 4.13
CA PRO A 567 -14.27 13.76 3.03
C PRO A 567 -14.85 15.14 3.40
N GLY A 568 -14.67 15.59 4.62
CA GLY A 568 -15.27 16.82 5.16
C GLY A 568 -14.29 17.91 5.58
N SER A 569 -12.98 17.71 5.45
CA SER A 569 -12.00 18.71 5.88
C SER A 569 -11.60 19.62 4.72
N GLU A 570 -11.86 20.91 4.81
CA GLU A 570 -11.32 21.95 3.92
C GLU A 570 -9.80 22.08 4.11
N THR A 571 -9.03 21.19 3.48
CA THR A 571 -7.58 21.09 3.63
C THR A 571 -6.89 20.81 2.30
N VAL A 572 -5.69 21.38 2.09
CA VAL A 572 -4.82 20.98 0.99
C VAL A 572 -4.31 19.55 1.23
N THR A 573 -4.38 18.71 0.21
CA THR A 573 -3.93 17.33 0.31
C THR A 573 -2.47 17.17 -0.12
N LEU A 574 -1.62 16.69 0.78
CA LEU A 574 -0.21 16.35 0.54
C LEU A 574 -0.06 14.84 0.46
N MET A 575 0.50 14.31 -0.65
CA MET A 575 0.68 12.87 -0.80
C MET A 575 1.79 12.50 -1.78
N THR A 576 2.20 11.23 -1.74
CA THR A 576 3.06 10.70 -2.79
C THR A 576 2.28 10.52 -4.10
N LEU A 577 2.98 10.59 -5.23
CA LEU A 577 2.40 10.34 -6.55
C LEU A 577 1.70 8.97 -6.64
N HIS A 578 2.20 7.95 -5.94
CA HIS A 578 1.57 6.63 -5.89
C HIS A 578 0.19 6.66 -5.22
N ASN A 579 0.08 7.43 -4.13
CA ASN A 579 -1.17 7.57 -3.38
C ASN A 579 -2.21 8.43 -4.14
N ALA A 580 -1.78 9.22 -5.11
CA ALA A 580 -2.66 10.03 -5.93
C ALA A 580 -3.42 9.21 -7.00
N LYS A 581 -3.04 7.94 -7.23
CA LYS A 581 -3.74 7.07 -8.18
C LYS A 581 -5.20 6.87 -7.76
N GLY A 582 -6.13 7.05 -8.72
CA GLY A 582 -7.57 6.97 -8.47
C GLY A 582 -8.23 8.29 -8.05
N LEU A 583 -7.44 9.26 -7.57
CA LEU A 583 -7.94 10.57 -7.15
C LEU A 583 -7.94 11.60 -8.28
N GLU A 584 -8.57 12.77 -8.04
CA GLU A 584 -8.63 13.91 -8.97
C GLU A 584 -8.78 15.20 -8.18
N PHE A 585 -8.15 16.28 -8.67
CA PHE A 585 -8.11 17.58 -8.00
C PHE A 585 -8.18 18.70 -9.03
N GLY A 586 -8.86 19.79 -8.70
CA GLY A 586 -8.92 20.99 -9.54
C GLY A 586 -7.54 21.57 -9.83
N LEU A 587 -6.70 21.61 -8.80
CA LEU A 587 -5.36 22.21 -8.83
C LEU A 587 -4.31 21.25 -8.27
N VAL A 588 -3.32 20.91 -9.09
CA VAL A 588 -2.25 19.97 -8.71
C VAL A 588 -0.87 20.61 -8.80
N PHE A 589 -0.07 20.42 -7.76
CA PHE A 589 1.36 20.71 -7.72
C PHE A 589 2.15 19.40 -7.75
N ILE A 590 3.16 19.29 -8.62
CA ILE A 590 4.14 18.19 -8.61
C ILE A 590 5.49 18.77 -8.20
N ALA A 591 5.96 18.42 -7.00
CA ALA A 591 7.17 18.95 -6.41
C ALA A 591 8.39 18.03 -6.59
N GLY A 592 9.56 18.63 -6.75
CA GLY A 592 10.83 17.90 -6.79
C GLY A 592 11.10 17.16 -8.09
N LEU A 593 10.79 17.77 -9.24
CA LEU A 593 11.08 17.23 -10.56
C LEU A 593 12.58 17.39 -10.90
N GLU A 594 13.40 16.57 -10.24
CA GLU A 594 14.86 16.63 -10.28
C GLU A 594 15.46 15.26 -10.63
N GLU A 595 16.53 15.26 -11.43
CA GLU A 595 17.30 14.07 -11.69
C GLU A 595 17.77 13.38 -10.39
N GLY A 596 17.59 12.07 -10.32
CA GLY A 596 17.92 11.27 -9.14
C GLY A 596 16.93 11.38 -7.97
N LEU A 597 15.92 12.25 -8.06
CA LEU A 597 14.78 12.31 -7.13
C LEU A 597 13.48 11.90 -7.82
N PHE A 598 13.24 12.43 -9.02
CA PHE A 598 12.14 12.03 -9.87
C PHE A 598 12.51 12.27 -11.35
N PRO A 599 12.99 11.21 -12.05
CA PRO A 599 13.09 9.80 -11.64
C PRO A 599 14.14 9.54 -10.57
N LEU A 600 13.93 8.45 -9.78
CA LEU A 600 14.92 7.99 -8.79
C LEU A 600 16.19 7.50 -9.46
N SER A 601 17.35 7.74 -8.84
CA SER A 601 18.67 7.32 -9.39
C SER A 601 18.71 5.84 -9.78
N ARG A 602 18.14 4.97 -8.95
CA ARG A 602 18.08 3.52 -9.21
C ARG A 602 17.28 3.12 -10.45
N ALA A 603 16.37 3.97 -10.92
CA ALA A 603 15.55 3.67 -12.10
C ALA A 603 16.33 3.72 -13.40
N TYR A 604 17.53 4.29 -13.40
CA TYR A 604 18.41 4.31 -14.60
C TYR A 604 19.09 2.97 -14.88
N ASP A 605 19.16 2.09 -13.86
CA ASP A 605 19.83 0.80 -14.00
C ASP A 605 19.00 -0.20 -14.85
N GLU A 606 17.68 0.00 -14.93
CA GLU A 606 16.75 -0.87 -15.66
C GLU A 606 15.76 -0.04 -16.50
N ALA A 607 15.66 -0.35 -17.80
CA ALA A 607 14.78 0.37 -18.73
C ALA A 607 13.30 0.32 -18.29
N ASP A 608 12.83 -0.82 -17.80
CA ASP A 608 11.45 -1.01 -17.33
C ASP A 608 11.15 -0.16 -16.07
N ALA A 609 12.14 0.03 -15.20
CA ALA A 609 12.01 0.88 -14.01
C ALA A 609 11.92 2.37 -14.39
N LEU A 610 12.67 2.82 -15.39
CA LEU A 610 12.58 4.18 -15.90
C LEU A 610 11.23 4.44 -16.59
N GLU A 611 10.70 3.46 -17.33
CA GLU A 611 9.35 3.53 -17.89
C GLU A 611 8.26 3.59 -16.80
N GLU A 612 8.45 2.88 -15.68
CA GLU A 612 7.51 2.96 -14.53
C GLU A 612 7.55 4.33 -13.87
N GLU A 613 8.73 4.95 -13.67
CA GLU A 613 8.83 6.33 -13.16
C GLU A 613 8.13 7.33 -14.11
N ARG A 614 8.21 7.10 -15.43
CA ARG A 614 7.51 7.94 -16.40
C ARG A 614 6.00 7.75 -16.35
N ARG A 615 5.50 6.50 -16.15
CA ARG A 615 4.08 6.22 -15.87
C ARG A 615 3.62 6.92 -14.58
N LEU A 616 4.49 6.98 -13.58
CA LEU A 616 4.19 7.66 -12.32
C LEU A 616 4.02 9.19 -12.54
N LEU A 617 4.87 9.81 -13.37
CA LEU A 617 4.68 11.21 -13.75
C LEU A 617 3.38 11.40 -14.55
N TYR A 618 3.10 10.53 -15.51
CA TYR A 618 1.83 10.52 -16.25
C TYR A 618 0.62 10.41 -15.32
N VAL A 619 0.68 9.54 -14.30
CA VAL A 619 -0.36 9.45 -13.27
C VAL A 619 -0.52 10.79 -12.55
N GLY A 620 0.59 11.41 -12.09
CA GLY A 620 0.54 12.70 -11.40
C GLY A 620 -0.07 13.81 -12.24
N ILE A 621 0.37 13.97 -13.49
CA ILE A 621 -0.17 14.97 -14.44
C ILE A 621 -1.69 14.76 -14.64
N THR A 622 -2.13 13.52 -14.82
CA THR A 622 -3.54 13.20 -15.08
C THR A 622 -4.43 13.26 -13.83
N ARG A 623 -3.89 13.65 -12.66
CA ARG A 623 -4.72 13.97 -11.47
C ARG A 623 -5.30 15.37 -11.55
N ALA A 624 -4.68 16.26 -12.33
CA ALA A 624 -5.12 17.63 -12.48
C ALA A 624 -6.34 17.73 -13.43
N GLU A 625 -7.36 18.47 -13.00
CA GLU A 625 -8.52 18.80 -13.81
C GLU A 625 -8.32 20.10 -14.57
N ASP A 626 -8.05 21.19 -13.87
CA ASP A 626 -8.04 22.55 -14.42
C ASP A 626 -6.65 23.15 -14.52
N LYS A 627 -5.79 23.03 -13.49
CA LYS A 627 -4.45 23.64 -13.48
C LYS A 627 -3.38 22.67 -12.96
N LEU A 628 -2.20 22.77 -13.55
CA LEU A 628 -1.03 21.99 -13.15
C LEU A 628 0.18 22.88 -12.98
N PHE A 629 0.84 22.75 -11.84
CA PHE A 629 2.10 23.37 -11.49
C PHE A 629 3.16 22.30 -11.26
N MET A 630 4.37 22.55 -11.74
CA MET A 630 5.53 21.70 -11.60
C MET A 630 6.68 22.49 -11.03
N SER A 631 7.44 21.90 -10.09
CA SER A 631 8.57 22.62 -9.48
C SER A 631 9.80 21.72 -9.32
N TRP A 632 10.97 22.37 -9.30
CA TRP A 632 12.26 21.77 -9.02
C TRP A 632 13.17 22.75 -8.31
N ALA A 633 14.15 22.25 -7.52
CA ALA A 633 15.09 23.06 -6.77
C ALA A 633 16.53 22.88 -7.27
N ARG A 634 17.28 23.98 -7.39
CA ARG A 634 18.72 23.94 -7.76
C ARG A 634 19.57 23.21 -6.75
N GLN A 635 19.18 23.26 -5.49
CA GLN A 635 19.90 22.64 -4.39
C GLN A 635 18.90 22.01 -3.42
N ARG A 636 19.18 20.80 -2.96
CA ARG A 636 18.35 20.10 -1.99
C ARG A 636 19.21 19.42 -0.93
N ARG A 637 18.75 19.41 0.31
CA ARG A 637 19.41 18.68 1.37
C ARG A 637 18.92 17.22 1.38
N ARG A 638 19.85 16.28 1.15
CA ARG A 638 19.58 14.83 1.19
C ARG A 638 20.51 14.17 2.21
N ALA A 639 19.96 13.41 3.16
CA ALA A 639 20.70 12.68 4.19
C ALA A 639 21.78 13.51 4.94
N GLY A 640 21.57 14.83 5.06
CA GLY A 640 22.50 15.76 5.72
C GLY A 640 23.38 16.58 4.77
N ASP A 641 23.58 16.12 3.54
CA ASP A 641 24.44 16.77 2.54
C ASP A 641 23.64 17.59 1.53
N PHE A 642 24.28 18.64 1.00
CA PHE A 642 23.69 19.42 -0.08
C PHE A 642 24.03 18.76 -1.42
N THR A 643 22.97 18.45 -2.19
CA THR A 643 23.07 17.99 -3.59
C THR A 643 22.57 19.07 -4.53
N TYR A 644 23.29 19.28 -5.63
CA TYR A 644 22.81 20.15 -6.71
C TYR A 644 21.85 19.36 -7.59
N GLY A 645 20.63 19.89 -7.74
CA GLY A 645 19.59 19.35 -8.60
C GLY A 645 19.72 19.87 -10.03
N SER A 646 19.39 19.03 -10.99
CA SER A 646 19.08 19.40 -12.36
C SER A 646 17.63 19.05 -12.67
N LEU A 647 17.00 19.78 -13.58
CA LEU A 647 15.62 19.51 -13.99
C LEU A 647 15.49 18.08 -14.51
N SER A 648 14.42 17.40 -14.12
CA SER A 648 14.08 16.04 -14.58
C SER A 648 14.05 15.96 -16.12
N SER A 649 14.72 14.96 -16.67
CA SER A 649 14.74 14.66 -18.12
C SER A 649 13.34 14.40 -18.69
N PHE A 650 12.39 13.95 -17.86
CA PHE A 650 11.01 13.72 -18.28
C PHE A 650 10.31 15.00 -18.78
N ILE A 651 10.72 16.16 -18.29
CA ILE A 651 10.13 17.44 -18.69
C ILE A 651 10.50 17.80 -20.15
N SER A 652 11.64 17.30 -20.66
CA SER A 652 12.05 17.54 -22.04
C SER A 652 11.09 16.97 -23.10
N ALA A 653 10.28 16.00 -22.73
CA ALA A 653 9.23 15.44 -23.58
C ALA A 653 8.04 16.38 -23.77
N ILE A 654 7.83 17.34 -22.85
CA ILE A 654 6.70 18.27 -22.90
C ILE A 654 7.03 19.41 -23.87
N PRO A 655 6.22 19.66 -24.92
CA PRO A 655 6.44 20.77 -25.83
C PRO A 655 6.47 22.15 -25.12
N ASP A 656 7.46 22.99 -25.43
CA ASP A 656 7.62 24.35 -24.83
C ASP A 656 6.38 25.22 -24.92
N LYS A 657 5.58 25.08 -25.96
CA LYS A 657 4.33 25.82 -26.13
C LYS A 657 3.30 25.56 -25.03
N LEU A 658 3.41 24.42 -24.34
CA LEU A 658 2.54 24.02 -23.22
C LEU A 658 3.10 24.47 -21.88
N LEU A 659 4.36 24.90 -21.82
CA LEU A 659 5.04 25.31 -20.59
C LEU A 659 5.11 26.84 -20.46
N GLU A 660 5.01 27.29 -19.22
CA GLU A 660 5.33 28.62 -18.76
C GLU A 660 6.42 28.52 -17.70
N TYR A 661 7.63 28.99 -18.06
CA TYR A 661 8.78 28.95 -17.15
C TYR A 661 8.75 30.14 -16.18
N ARG A 662 8.80 29.86 -14.89
CA ARG A 662 8.91 30.87 -13.83
C ARG A 662 10.11 30.59 -12.93
N LYS A 663 10.58 31.63 -12.23
CA LYS A 663 11.60 31.53 -11.17
C LYS A 663 11.02 32.05 -9.89
N SER A 664 11.36 31.40 -8.77
CA SER A 664 10.97 31.93 -7.45
C SER A 664 11.62 33.30 -7.21
N ASN A 665 10.98 34.12 -6.37
CA ASN A 665 11.49 35.45 -6.03
C ASN A 665 12.89 35.43 -5.37
N TRP A 666 13.31 34.31 -4.79
CA TRP A 666 14.63 34.16 -4.17
C TRP A 666 15.75 33.89 -5.19
N LEU A 667 15.41 33.51 -6.40
CA LEU A 667 16.35 33.36 -7.52
C LEU A 667 16.49 34.64 -8.36
N SER A 668 15.51 35.56 -8.29
CA SER A 668 15.61 36.86 -8.93
C SER A 668 16.49 37.75 -8.08
N PRO A 669 17.59 38.34 -8.60
CA PRO A 669 18.37 39.33 -7.84
C PRO A 669 17.50 40.55 -7.58
N GLY A 670 16.94 40.65 -6.38
CA GLY A 670 16.33 41.90 -5.91
C GLY A 670 17.39 42.98 -5.80
N PRO A 671 17.04 44.25 -6.01
CA PRO A 671 18.03 45.37 -6.01
C PRO A 671 18.73 45.59 -4.68
N TYR A 672 18.46 44.85 -3.63
CA TYR A 672 19.05 45.01 -2.30
C TYR A 672 19.24 43.65 -1.59
N SER A 673 20.40 43.02 -1.74
CA SER A 673 20.89 42.04 -0.76
C SER A 673 22.39 42.27 -0.50
N LYS A 674 22.69 42.99 0.57
CA LYS A 674 24.02 42.95 1.21
C LYS A 674 24.14 41.61 1.96
N PRO A 675 25.29 40.94 1.93
CA PRO A 675 25.47 39.68 2.67
C PRO A 675 25.49 39.94 4.17
N ILE A 676 24.55 39.35 4.90
CA ILE A 676 24.59 39.33 6.38
C ILE A 676 25.57 38.23 6.79
N ALA A 677 26.66 38.70 7.44
CA ALA A 677 27.65 37.78 8.05
C ALA A 677 26.97 36.95 9.14
N MET A 678 27.01 35.63 8.97
CA MET A 678 26.55 34.67 9.97
C MET A 678 27.50 34.64 11.16
N GLN A 679 27.06 35.14 12.31
CA GLN A 679 27.67 34.82 13.60
C GLN A 679 27.20 33.46 14.07
N ASN A 680 28.14 32.53 14.18
CA ASN A 680 27.99 31.23 14.82
C ASN A 680 27.57 31.36 16.29
N ARG A 681 26.34 30.99 16.64
CA ARG A 681 25.99 30.60 18.01
C ARG A 681 25.52 29.13 17.97
N GLY A 682 26.38 28.27 18.52
CA GLY A 682 26.08 26.84 18.67
C GLY A 682 24.96 26.60 19.69
N TYR A 683 23.96 25.88 19.28
CA TYR A 683 23.07 25.15 20.17
C TYR A 683 23.21 23.67 19.84
N LYS A 684 23.65 22.91 20.84
CA LYS A 684 23.58 21.45 20.82
C LYS A 684 22.16 21.02 21.05
N ILE A 685 21.54 20.40 20.07
CA ILE A 685 20.28 19.67 20.23
C ILE A 685 20.63 18.20 20.09
N SER A 686 20.38 17.43 21.16
CA SER A 686 20.48 15.98 21.18
C SER A 686 19.34 15.41 20.32
N HIS A 687 19.71 14.69 19.27
CA HIS A 687 18.76 13.90 18.50
C HIS A 687 18.63 12.51 19.09
N GLU A 688 17.50 12.22 19.69
CA GLU A 688 17.00 10.86 19.84
C GLU A 688 16.27 10.47 18.54
N GLN A 689 16.51 9.24 18.18
CA GLN A 689 16.24 8.60 16.91
C GLN A 689 14.74 8.48 16.61
N ASP A 690 14.30 9.02 15.49
CA ASP A 690 13.13 8.54 14.76
C ASP A 690 13.61 7.85 13.47
N GLU A 691 13.78 6.54 13.56
CA GLU A 691 13.95 5.68 12.38
C GLU A 691 12.57 5.36 11.80
N ALA A 692 12.12 6.15 10.85
CA ALA A 692 10.96 5.85 10.03
C ALA A 692 11.37 5.61 8.57
N PHE A 693 11.31 4.33 8.17
CA PHE A 693 11.07 3.82 6.82
C PHE A 693 11.80 4.47 5.64
N ASP A 694 13.01 3.99 5.38
CA ASP A 694 13.60 4.04 4.04
C ASP A 694 13.78 2.61 3.52
N MET A 695 12.93 2.20 2.59
CA MET A 695 12.99 0.89 1.95
C MET A 695 14.01 0.97 0.81
N ASN A 696 15.15 0.31 0.99
CA ASN A 696 16.15 -0.04 -0.02
C ASN A 696 16.90 1.10 -0.73
N GLN A 697 17.87 1.67 -0.05
CA GLN A 697 19.00 2.31 -0.70
C GLN A 697 20.28 1.76 -0.10
N ASP A 698 20.70 0.55 -0.45
CA ASP A 698 22.09 0.11 -0.17
C ASP A 698 22.35 -1.25 -0.79
N SER A 699 22.37 -1.28 -2.13
CA SER A 699 23.25 -2.23 -2.81
C SER A 699 24.63 -1.59 -2.88
N PRO A 700 25.71 -2.26 -2.50
CA PRO A 700 27.05 -1.71 -2.65
C PRO A 700 27.29 -1.43 -4.14
N GLY A 701 27.67 -0.20 -4.46
CA GLY A 701 28.03 0.20 -5.84
C GLY A 701 29.28 -0.53 -6.37
N PHE A 702 29.81 -1.48 -5.60
CA PHE A 702 30.98 -2.27 -5.90
C PHE A 702 30.71 -3.75 -5.67
N VAL A 703 31.33 -4.62 -6.49
CA VAL A 703 31.26 -6.08 -6.35
C VAL A 703 32.60 -6.68 -5.93
N LEU A 704 32.57 -7.86 -5.30
CA LEU A 704 33.78 -8.59 -4.92
C LEU A 704 34.66 -8.86 -6.15
N GLY A 705 35.96 -8.51 -6.03
CA GLY A 705 36.92 -8.63 -7.12
C GLY A 705 36.96 -7.44 -8.06
N GLU A 706 36.09 -6.46 -7.93
CA GLU A 706 36.07 -5.26 -8.78
C GLU A 706 37.27 -4.38 -8.50
N ARG A 707 37.89 -3.83 -9.56
CA ARG A 707 38.98 -2.88 -9.47
C ARG A 707 38.46 -1.50 -9.11
N VAL A 708 39.06 -0.88 -8.10
CA VAL A 708 38.71 0.45 -7.58
C VAL A 708 39.93 1.33 -7.41
N MET A 709 39.75 2.63 -7.60
CA MET A 709 40.75 3.67 -7.39
C MET A 709 40.42 4.48 -6.14
N HIS A 710 41.38 4.71 -5.29
CA HIS A 710 41.30 5.61 -4.12
C HIS A 710 42.31 6.73 -4.25
N HIS A 711 41.89 7.98 -4.05
CA HIS A 711 42.72 9.16 -4.26
C HIS A 711 44.04 9.19 -3.47
N THR A 712 44.10 8.49 -2.31
CA THR A 712 45.30 8.44 -1.47
C THR A 712 46.02 7.09 -1.54
N PHE A 713 45.31 5.98 -1.80
CA PHE A 713 45.87 4.63 -1.71
C PHE A 713 46.10 3.98 -3.09
N GLY A 714 45.72 4.66 -4.19
CA GLY A 714 45.90 4.16 -5.54
C GLY A 714 44.87 3.08 -5.92
N SER A 715 45.19 2.31 -6.97
CA SER A 715 44.36 1.22 -7.48
C SER A 715 44.40 0.00 -6.59
N GLY A 716 43.28 -0.73 -6.52
CA GLY A 716 43.18 -1.95 -5.70
C GLY A 716 41.98 -2.80 -6.12
N ALA A 717 41.79 -3.94 -5.49
CA ALA A 717 40.66 -4.83 -5.72
C ALA A 717 39.81 -4.98 -4.45
N VAL A 718 38.49 -4.98 -4.60
CA VAL A 718 37.55 -5.22 -3.50
C VAL A 718 37.61 -6.68 -3.07
N MET A 719 38.01 -6.92 -1.81
CA MET A 719 38.19 -8.26 -1.24
C MET A 719 36.99 -8.71 -0.41
N GLU A 720 36.28 -7.79 0.24
CA GLU A 720 35.15 -8.09 1.12
C GLU A 720 34.30 -6.85 1.26
N ILE A 721 32.97 -7.06 1.29
CA ILE A 721 32.00 -6.02 1.60
C ILE A 721 31.20 -6.51 2.79
N SER A 722 31.13 -5.73 3.86
CA SER A 722 30.45 -6.09 5.11
C SER A 722 29.69 -4.89 5.68
N GLY A 723 28.57 -5.16 6.36
CA GLY A 723 27.67 -4.13 6.87
C GLY A 723 26.62 -3.70 5.84
N PHE A 724 25.70 -2.84 6.27
CA PHE A 724 24.62 -2.30 5.42
C PHE A 724 24.43 -0.81 5.70
N GLY A 725 23.96 -0.08 4.69
CA GLY A 725 23.65 1.33 4.83
C GLY A 725 24.87 2.18 5.19
N ARG A 726 24.70 3.07 6.14
CA ARG A 726 25.73 4.04 6.54
C ARG A 726 26.98 3.41 7.16
N ASP A 727 26.91 2.17 7.61
CA ASP A 727 28.01 1.44 8.25
C ASP A 727 28.65 0.37 7.35
N MET A 728 28.36 0.42 6.04
CA MET A 728 28.94 -0.48 5.07
C MET A 728 30.46 -0.28 5.00
N LYS A 729 31.20 -1.37 5.17
CA LYS A 729 32.66 -1.42 5.11
C LYS A 729 33.07 -2.21 3.89
N VAL A 730 34.09 -1.69 3.21
CA VAL A 730 34.71 -2.35 2.07
C VAL A 730 36.18 -2.62 2.45
N LYS A 731 36.57 -3.87 2.34
CA LYS A 731 37.98 -4.27 2.45
C LYS A 731 38.57 -4.28 1.05
N VAL A 732 39.53 -3.38 0.82
CA VAL A 732 40.22 -3.25 -0.47
C VAL A 732 41.69 -3.63 -0.30
N ARG A 733 42.18 -4.47 -1.21
CA ARG A 733 43.63 -4.74 -1.34
C ARG A 733 44.18 -3.82 -2.40
N PHE A 734 44.84 -2.75 -1.98
CA PHE A 734 45.52 -1.82 -2.83
C PHE A 734 46.86 -2.36 -3.30
N ASP A 735 47.21 -2.07 -4.54
CA ASP A 735 48.41 -2.63 -5.18
C ASP A 735 49.70 -2.21 -4.47
N ASP A 736 49.77 -0.96 -3.96
CA ASP A 736 50.97 -0.40 -3.35
C ASP A 736 51.01 -0.43 -1.80
N VAL A 737 49.85 -0.42 -1.14
CA VAL A 737 49.76 -0.23 0.33
C VAL A 737 49.06 -1.39 1.08
N GLY A 738 48.73 -2.48 0.37
CA GLY A 738 48.12 -3.68 0.95
C GLY A 738 46.63 -3.50 1.35
N GLU A 739 46.20 -4.33 2.29
CA GLU A 739 44.77 -4.38 2.65
C GLU A 739 44.35 -3.23 3.59
N LYS A 740 43.24 -2.57 3.27
CA LYS A 740 42.63 -1.52 4.09
C LYS A 740 41.13 -1.78 4.24
N ASN A 741 40.59 -1.54 5.44
CA ASN A 741 39.17 -1.55 5.72
C ASN A 741 38.69 -0.10 5.69
N LEU A 742 37.80 0.21 4.78
CA LEU A 742 37.25 1.56 4.55
C LEU A 742 35.76 1.56 4.83
N LEU A 743 35.24 2.62 5.45
CA LEU A 743 33.82 2.88 5.51
C LEU A 743 33.39 3.44 4.15
N LEU A 744 32.51 2.75 3.44
CA LEU A 744 32.17 3.05 2.03
C LEU A 744 31.79 4.52 1.81
N ARG A 745 31.01 5.09 2.73
CA ARG A 745 30.55 6.50 2.67
C ARG A 745 31.68 7.55 2.74
N TYR A 746 32.84 7.17 3.23
CA TYR A 746 34.00 8.07 3.35
C TYR A 746 35.18 7.59 2.50
N ALA A 747 35.01 6.47 1.83
CA ALA A 747 36.11 5.81 1.15
C ALA A 747 36.56 6.51 -0.14
N GLY A 748 35.68 7.37 -0.75
CA GLY A 748 36.02 8.06 -2.01
C GLY A 748 36.56 7.09 -3.07
N LEU A 749 35.95 5.88 -3.16
CA LEU A 749 36.34 4.85 -4.11
C LEU A 749 35.61 5.11 -5.44
N GLU A 750 36.36 5.11 -6.51
CA GLU A 750 35.86 5.15 -7.89
C GLU A 750 36.15 3.83 -8.59
N LYS A 751 35.37 3.45 -9.59
CA LYS A 751 35.63 2.27 -10.40
C LYS A 751 36.85 2.52 -11.29
N ASP A 752 37.84 1.65 -11.16
CA ASP A 752 39.06 1.72 -11.99
C ASP A 752 38.81 0.97 -13.31
N TRP A 753 38.35 1.70 -14.32
CA TRP A 753 38.15 1.15 -15.66
C TRP A 753 39.47 1.13 -16.42
N PRO A 754 39.80 0.02 -17.11
CA PRO A 754 41.04 -0.05 -17.91
C PRO A 754 41.00 0.85 -19.17
#